data_208342484c9adeccf31c283c60abd734
#
_entry.id   208342484c9adeccf31c283c60abd734
#
_cell.length_a   1.000
_cell.length_b   1.000
_cell.length_c   1.000
_cell.angle_alpha   90.00
_cell.angle_beta   90.00
_cell.angle_gamma   90.00
#
_symmetry.space_group_name_H-M   'P 1'
#
loop_
_entity.id
_entity.type
_entity.pdbx_description
1 polymer ?
#
loop_
_entity_poly.entity_id
_entity_poly.type
_entity_poly.pdbx_seq_one_letter_code
_entity_poly.pdbx_strand_id
1 'polypeptide(L)'
;MTVEEELRKLLGENFRDDLVERLSHSVDFGFVPELVWSGIKINIVPDYVVYPRSVEDVVNVVKVALKYKVPIVPYGRGTNRYGNAIPADGGILLDFSKMTNVSIDETNKIAISEPGATWKLVDIYAQQKGLQLRTFPSSYDSTVGGGIASDALGIGSYEYGFISDNTSFVEIVNPKGEIVRLEGKDLALVAGAEGTTGIIVKAGVKLRNFSPTEALTISFESLDQMVKVIGEFYRQVIPAWHVQVRGPYISTYIAERYKAPLSPQKWNMVVLYPSSRSTLVEPKINRIAQEYGGKVFEGEWTGWWSFNHGVAAALRAQGLLIHQHGLIHYTKLMELLNNLEKTLGKLGDLSPDGGFDVDIALEKREVLLVNSFTQISTSPVDKKILYDLAKNTLMMDEYIKVGGSLLSVGIFAHKYAKNRLSSMGKTFSDLGVDRYEVIRKYKEETDPDEIFNPGKLFDPKIRAKGVLEIPRRQQEALTFRFGIGIAKRLSPGGEVEGFKHIRRYLEDFADYSLMCIDCAMCVTVCPQYRLIPQWPYAPKGMFDFVRGAIALYELQGSLDIPDSAIAEISGCHKCGLCDGVCPVRIPISTLLIKLNSLVAKKIPEEPAVELSLFSDQETASVNDPNSQYVLWVGKNLLTNPAVAITALKVLNKMGLKIKVIGTSADSGFMDYISGNGNKFIEKMKKNLNNIENSIEIITLSPEDYRTFSVAYKDYSKLIGSNAYFEVVPLELRVLKSVIFDGNNENINLHIACFSTEYADEIIKRLSEKGFKVRKIEGCSGAVLEKNLGRRADLMAKAIGERYGKIITLCPLAAAKFRSVGIEAITLIEFLAQKLGIQTSQYQVVSFQLDQASKDYIRKELLSDILASLNSQVNIIADTATFSSSGVEEYKKIIEPIVVEVVENIGKSLSSKLASLITQKSSQTSVDKAIIIAEYIKEVSNVLSTIELDKVLQPFMSLLRSKVSEEYDEKVVTNAIVQLLREYTEKLKSIISSNLSGV
;
A
#
# COMPACT_ATOMS: atom_id res chain seq x y z
N MET A 1 2.14 17.78 33.54
CA MET A 1 1.73 17.32 32.21
C MET A 1 2.71 16.23 31.83
N THR A 2 2.22 15.08 31.41
CA THR A 2 3.08 13.98 30.89
C THR A 2 3.50 14.26 29.44
N VAL A 3 4.45 13.50 28.90
CA VAL A 3 4.84 13.56 27.48
C VAL A 3 3.61 13.37 26.58
N GLU A 4 2.83 12.36 26.89
CA GLU A 4 1.60 12.01 26.16
C GLU A 4 0.58 13.17 26.16
N GLU A 5 0.28 13.71 27.32
CA GLU A 5 -0.68 14.83 27.45
C GLU A 5 -0.25 16.06 26.64
N GLU A 6 1.06 16.37 26.64
CA GLU A 6 1.59 17.52 25.91
C GLU A 6 1.57 17.27 24.40
N LEU A 7 2.00 16.10 23.92
CA LEU A 7 1.95 15.73 22.50
C LEU A 7 0.51 15.66 21.98
N ARG A 8 -0.41 15.07 22.74
CA ARG A 8 -1.84 14.99 22.39
C ARG A 8 -2.48 16.38 22.28
N LYS A 9 -2.10 17.28 23.18
CA LYS A 9 -2.57 18.69 23.14
C LYS A 9 -2.03 19.44 21.92
N LEU A 10 -0.77 19.23 21.54
CA LEU A 10 -0.11 19.94 20.44
C LEU A 10 -0.58 19.42 19.06
N LEU A 11 -0.77 18.12 18.92
CA LEU A 11 -0.90 17.47 17.62
C LEU A 11 -2.30 16.89 17.35
N GLY A 12 -3.15 16.75 18.40
CA GLY A 12 -4.50 16.21 18.25
C GLY A 12 -4.51 14.83 17.58
N GLU A 13 -5.24 14.70 16.47
CA GLU A 13 -5.36 13.47 15.68
C GLU A 13 -4.04 12.99 15.03
N ASN A 14 -3.02 13.83 15.00
CA ASN A 14 -1.71 13.50 14.47
C ASN A 14 -0.77 12.88 15.52
N PHE A 15 -1.24 12.69 16.73
CA PHE A 15 -0.58 11.93 17.79
C PHE A 15 -1.26 10.56 17.94
N ARG A 16 -0.47 9.49 17.94
CA ARG A 16 -0.94 8.11 18.07
C ARG A 16 -0.09 7.36 19.09
N ASP A 17 -0.73 6.59 19.94
CA ASP A 17 -0.11 5.74 20.98
C ASP A 17 -0.70 4.32 21.00
N ASP A 18 -1.61 4.03 20.08
CA ASP A 18 -2.25 2.73 19.99
C ASP A 18 -1.30 1.64 19.47
N LEU A 19 -1.64 0.40 19.79
CA LEU A 19 -0.81 -0.77 19.50
C LEU A 19 -0.54 -0.93 17.99
N VAL A 20 -1.53 -0.68 17.15
CA VAL A 20 -1.42 -0.90 15.70
C VAL A 20 -0.42 0.07 15.09
N GLU A 21 -0.52 1.35 15.43
CA GLU A 21 0.44 2.37 14.96
C GLU A 21 1.86 2.07 15.41
N ARG A 22 2.04 1.77 16.68
CA ARG A 22 3.36 1.51 17.26
C ARG A 22 4.03 0.29 16.64
N LEU A 23 3.32 -0.82 16.49
CA LEU A 23 3.87 -2.03 15.89
C LEU A 23 4.15 -1.86 14.40
N SER A 24 3.32 -1.13 13.67
CA SER A 24 3.52 -0.86 12.24
C SER A 24 4.76 0.02 11.96
N HIS A 25 5.33 0.67 12.96
CA HIS A 25 6.52 1.50 12.87
C HIS A 25 7.77 0.91 13.53
N SER A 26 7.72 -0.35 13.92
CA SER A 26 8.82 -1.00 14.66
C SER A 26 9.83 -1.74 13.78
N VAL A 27 9.64 -1.74 12.46
CA VAL A 27 10.49 -2.47 11.51
C VAL A 27 10.84 -1.62 10.30
N ASP A 28 11.95 -1.96 9.63
CA ASP A 28 12.33 -1.41 8.34
C ASP A 28 12.69 -2.54 7.36
N PHE A 29 13.23 -2.21 6.20
CA PHE A 29 13.67 -3.20 5.21
C PHE A 29 14.81 -4.12 5.71
N GLY A 30 15.26 -3.94 6.92
CA GLY A 30 16.36 -4.72 7.52
C GLY A 30 16.15 -6.22 7.38
N PHE A 31 17.18 -6.92 6.96
CA PHE A 31 17.19 -8.38 6.90
C PHE A 31 17.41 -9.03 8.26
N VAL A 32 17.50 -8.21 9.28
CA VAL A 32 17.68 -8.72 10.63
C VAL A 32 16.29 -9.07 11.13
N PRO A 33 15.99 -10.35 11.29
CA PRO A 33 14.72 -10.75 11.85
C PRO A 33 14.52 -10.07 13.19
N GLU A 34 13.33 -9.73 13.48
CA GLU A 34 12.83 -9.16 14.72
C GLU A 34 13.33 -9.97 15.94
N LEU A 35 13.63 -11.23 15.71
CA LEU A 35 14.31 -12.17 16.61
C LEU A 35 15.66 -11.70 17.12
N VAL A 36 16.47 -11.06 16.28
CA VAL A 36 17.79 -10.62 16.72
C VAL A 36 17.66 -9.44 17.64
N TRP A 37 16.74 -8.53 17.35
CA TRP A 37 16.49 -7.37 18.20
C TRP A 37 15.96 -7.79 19.56
N SER A 38 15.00 -8.72 19.58
CA SER A 38 14.46 -9.28 20.82
C SER A 38 15.49 -10.13 21.58
N GLY A 39 16.32 -10.90 20.87
CA GLY A 39 17.38 -11.72 21.47
C GLY A 39 18.45 -10.89 22.17
N ILE A 40 18.75 -9.67 21.68
CA ILE A 40 19.65 -8.71 22.32
C ILE A 40 18.90 -7.67 23.17
N LYS A 41 17.58 -7.85 23.36
CA LYS A 41 16.70 -7.01 24.19
C LYS A 41 16.70 -5.53 23.82
N ILE A 42 16.73 -5.20 22.54
CA ILE A 42 16.52 -3.84 22.04
C ILE A 42 15.01 -3.61 21.90
N ASN A 43 14.54 -2.54 22.51
CA ASN A 43 13.15 -2.10 22.32
C ASN A 43 13.00 -1.35 20.99
N ILE A 44 12.55 -2.06 19.97
CA ILE A 44 12.32 -1.50 18.62
C ILE A 44 10.92 -0.90 18.43
N VAL A 45 10.06 -0.98 19.44
CA VAL A 45 8.68 -0.45 19.38
C VAL A 45 8.68 0.97 19.92
N PRO A 46 8.24 1.98 19.13
CA PRO A 46 8.14 3.35 19.63
C PRO A 46 7.07 3.44 20.72
N ASP A 47 7.25 4.38 21.68
CA ASP A 47 6.23 4.67 22.67
C ASP A 47 5.09 5.47 22.06
N TYR A 48 5.43 6.39 21.15
CA TYR A 48 4.50 7.30 20.48
C TYR A 48 4.85 7.44 19.01
N VAL A 49 3.82 7.60 18.18
CA VAL A 49 3.95 7.94 16.75
C VAL A 49 3.30 9.29 16.51
N VAL A 50 4.01 10.20 15.84
CA VAL A 50 3.50 11.52 15.50
C VAL A 50 3.63 11.79 14.00
N TYR A 51 2.63 12.45 13.44
CA TYR A 51 2.51 12.81 12.03
C TYR A 51 2.56 14.34 11.86
N PRO A 52 3.77 14.97 11.83
CA PRO A 52 3.87 16.41 11.67
C PRO A 52 3.30 16.85 10.31
N ARG A 53 2.64 18.02 10.29
CA ARG A 53 2.09 18.67 9.08
C ARG A 53 2.89 19.91 8.68
N SER A 54 3.71 20.40 9.59
CA SER A 54 4.48 21.64 9.42
C SER A 54 5.83 21.55 10.11
N VAL A 55 6.72 22.47 9.74
CA VAL A 55 8.00 22.64 10.41
C VAL A 55 7.81 23.02 11.89
N GLU A 56 6.76 23.78 12.19
CA GLU A 56 6.42 24.16 13.57
C GLU A 56 6.05 22.95 14.42
N ASP A 57 5.28 21.99 13.87
CA ASP A 57 4.98 20.73 14.57
C ASP A 57 6.26 20.00 14.95
N VAL A 58 7.22 19.89 14.01
CA VAL A 58 8.52 19.25 14.28
C VAL A 58 9.30 19.98 15.40
N VAL A 59 9.36 21.31 15.33
CA VAL A 59 10.00 22.13 16.38
C VAL A 59 9.35 21.91 17.75
N ASN A 60 8.03 21.86 17.80
CA ASN A 60 7.29 21.64 19.05
C ASN A 60 7.53 20.22 19.60
N VAL A 61 7.53 19.18 18.76
CA VAL A 61 7.86 17.82 19.19
C VAL A 61 9.29 17.72 19.70
N VAL A 62 10.25 18.36 19.02
CA VAL A 62 11.65 18.41 19.48
C VAL A 62 11.76 19.07 20.86
N LYS A 63 11.05 20.18 21.11
CA LYS A 63 11.04 20.84 22.41
C LYS A 63 10.47 19.93 23.51
N VAL A 64 9.41 19.17 23.20
CA VAL A 64 8.85 18.19 24.15
C VAL A 64 9.88 17.08 24.43
N ALA A 65 10.50 16.53 23.40
CA ALA A 65 11.50 15.48 23.55
C ALA A 65 12.70 15.94 24.39
N LEU A 66 13.22 17.15 24.17
CA LEU A 66 14.29 17.74 24.96
C LEU A 66 13.87 17.99 26.43
N LYS A 67 12.66 18.49 26.64
CA LYS A 67 12.12 18.77 27.99
C LYS A 67 12.01 17.53 28.85
N TYR A 68 11.56 16.43 28.23
CA TYR A 68 11.31 15.16 28.94
C TYR A 68 12.43 14.13 28.79
N LYS A 69 13.47 14.47 28.03
CA LYS A 69 14.59 13.57 27.67
C LYS A 69 14.12 12.26 27.03
N VAL A 70 13.19 12.34 26.11
CA VAL A 70 12.62 11.21 25.38
C VAL A 70 13.27 11.12 24.00
N PRO A 71 13.73 9.93 23.55
CA PRO A 71 14.29 9.76 22.22
C PRO A 71 13.35 10.17 21.09
N ILE A 72 13.92 10.68 19.99
CA ILE A 72 13.22 11.06 18.79
C ILE A 72 13.80 10.30 17.59
N VAL A 73 12.94 9.66 16.78
CA VAL A 73 13.36 8.88 15.61
C VAL A 73 12.62 9.39 14.37
N PRO A 74 13.33 10.01 13.40
CA PRO A 74 12.70 10.42 12.15
C PRO A 74 12.43 9.22 11.25
N TYR A 75 11.23 9.13 10.69
CA TYR A 75 10.79 8.02 9.87
C TYR A 75 10.27 8.53 8.51
N GLY A 76 10.79 7.94 7.44
CA GLY A 76 10.31 8.15 6.07
C GLY A 76 9.35 7.04 5.65
N ARG A 77 9.87 6.05 4.93
CA ARG A 77 9.11 4.86 4.50
C ARG A 77 9.71 3.52 4.93
N GLY A 78 10.65 3.53 5.87
CA GLY A 78 11.29 2.32 6.37
C GLY A 78 11.96 1.47 5.28
N THR A 79 12.48 2.09 4.21
CA THR A 79 13.12 1.39 3.09
C THR A 79 14.63 1.17 3.26
N ASN A 80 15.18 1.55 4.39
CA ASN A 80 16.58 1.29 4.73
C ASN A 80 16.76 -0.13 5.27
N ARG A 81 18.00 -0.65 5.23
CA ARG A 81 18.33 -2.05 5.47
C ARG A 81 19.07 -2.33 6.77
N TYR A 82 19.43 -1.29 7.53
CA TYR A 82 20.31 -1.41 8.69
C TYR A 82 19.67 -0.97 10.00
N GLY A 83 18.33 -0.86 10.02
CA GLY A 83 17.62 -0.40 11.20
C GLY A 83 17.73 1.10 11.45
N ASN A 84 17.98 1.91 10.41
CA ASN A 84 18.16 3.35 10.59
C ASN A 84 16.89 4.07 11.03
N ALA A 85 15.72 3.57 10.62
CA ALA A 85 14.42 4.20 10.86
C ALA A 85 13.67 3.58 12.05
N ILE A 86 14.16 2.47 12.62
CA ILE A 86 13.51 1.85 13.78
C ILE A 86 14.03 2.40 15.09
N PRO A 87 13.21 2.54 16.12
CA PRO A 87 13.68 2.89 17.46
C PRO A 87 14.72 1.89 17.97
N ALA A 88 15.65 2.36 18.80
CA ALA A 88 16.58 1.50 19.52
C ALA A 88 16.34 1.53 21.04
N ASP A 89 15.50 2.46 21.49
CA ASP A 89 15.13 2.66 22.89
C ASP A 89 13.72 3.30 23.02
N GLY A 90 12.76 2.83 22.24
CA GLY A 90 11.40 3.40 22.26
C GLY A 90 11.38 4.85 21.78
N GLY A 91 10.66 5.71 22.52
CA GLY A 91 10.58 7.16 22.27
C GLY A 91 9.53 7.59 21.26
N ILE A 92 9.72 8.78 20.70
CA ILE A 92 8.80 9.43 19.75
C ILE A 92 9.28 9.18 18.32
N LEU A 93 8.48 8.50 17.53
CA LEU A 93 8.75 8.32 16.10
C LEU A 93 7.99 9.40 15.31
N LEU A 94 8.72 10.16 14.47
CA LEU A 94 8.15 11.17 13.58
C LEU A 94 7.97 10.61 12.18
N ASP A 95 6.74 10.32 11.78
CA ASP A 95 6.39 9.91 10.43
C ASP A 95 6.07 11.12 9.55
N PHE A 96 6.90 11.35 8.53
CA PHE A 96 6.78 12.49 7.62
C PHE A 96 5.79 12.29 6.47
N SER A 97 4.95 11.29 6.48
CA SER A 97 3.99 10.99 5.40
C SER A 97 2.99 12.12 5.11
N LYS A 98 2.83 13.07 6.03
CA LYS A 98 1.97 14.26 5.85
C LYS A 98 2.74 15.52 5.42
N MET A 99 4.06 15.48 5.33
CA MET A 99 4.90 16.57 4.83
C MET A 99 5.49 16.18 3.47
N THR A 100 4.71 16.37 2.40
CA THR A 100 5.02 15.88 1.05
C THR A 100 4.96 16.95 -0.04
N ASN A 101 4.91 18.23 0.29
CA ASN A 101 4.86 19.30 -0.67
C ASN A 101 6.13 19.35 -1.54
N VAL A 102 5.95 19.61 -2.83
CA VAL A 102 7.02 19.75 -3.81
C VAL A 102 6.74 20.98 -4.67
N SER A 103 7.76 21.80 -4.87
CA SER A 103 7.77 22.90 -5.84
C SER A 103 9.03 22.87 -6.68
N ILE A 104 8.94 23.37 -7.92
CA ILE A 104 10.06 23.36 -8.86
C ILE A 104 10.51 24.79 -9.16
N ASP A 105 11.76 25.09 -8.84
CA ASP A 105 12.47 26.28 -9.31
C ASP A 105 13.08 25.95 -10.69
N GLU A 106 12.34 26.34 -11.74
CA GLU A 106 12.72 26.07 -13.13
C GLU A 106 14.02 26.81 -13.52
N THR A 107 14.24 28.02 -12.99
CA THR A 107 15.41 28.84 -13.30
C THR A 107 16.69 28.23 -12.79
N ASN A 108 16.69 27.81 -11.53
CA ASN A 108 17.86 27.20 -10.89
C ASN A 108 17.91 25.67 -11.05
N LYS A 109 16.87 25.08 -11.64
CA LYS A 109 16.68 23.63 -11.79
C LYS A 109 16.82 22.91 -10.44
N ILE A 110 16.04 23.33 -9.47
CA ILE A 110 16.02 22.78 -8.13
C ILE A 110 14.57 22.37 -7.80
N ALA A 111 14.38 21.14 -7.35
CA ALA A 111 13.16 20.73 -6.68
C ALA A 111 13.27 21.06 -5.20
N ILE A 112 12.35 21.87 -4.68
CA ILE A 112 12.24 22.16 -3.25
C ILE A 112 11.16 21.24 -2.71
N SER A 113 11.52 20.38 -1.76
CA SER A 113 10.61 19.37 -1.23
C SER A 113 10.61 19.31 0.29
N GLU A 114 9.47 18.92 0.85
CA GLU A 114 9.36 18.47 2.23
C GLU A 114 9.94 17.04 2.36
N PRO A 115 10.37 16.60 3.58
CA PRO A 115 11.14 15.37 3.78
C PRO A 115 10.39 14.09 3.45
N GLY A 116 9.06 14.06 3.59
CA GLY A 116 8.20 12.91 3.30
C GLY A 116 7.86 12.75 1.81
N ALA A 117 8.17 13.75 0.96
CA ALA A 117 8.00 13.61 -0.48
C ALA A 117 8.87 12.47 -1.02
N THR A 118 8.31 11.62 -1.89
CA THR A 118 9.06 10.54 -2.52
C THR A 118 9.87 11.05 -3.71
N TRP A 119 10.97 10.38 -4.04
CA TRP A 119 11.73 10.66 -5.25
C TRP A 119 10.85 10.60 -6.50
N LYS A 120 9.95 9.62 -6.55
CA LYS A 120 8.96 9.49 -7.62
C LYS A 120 8.04 10.70 -7.73
N LEU A 121 7.57 11.24 -6.61
CA LEU A 121 6.72 12.43 -6.60
C LEU A 121 7.49 13.64 -7.12
N VAL A 122 8.72 13.84 -6.64
CA VAL A 122 9.61 14.93 -7.11
C VAL A 122 9.83 14.83 -8.61
N ASP A 123 10.11 13.63 -9.13
CA ASP A 123 10.36 13.44 -10.57
C ASP A 123 9.10 13.71 -11.42
N ILE A 124 7.92 13.32 -10.94
CA ILE A 124 6.64 13.65 -11.61
C ILE A 124 6.46 15.17 -11.74
N TYR A 125 6.70 15.94 -10.67
CA TYR A 125 6.60 17.40 -10.73
C TYR A 125 7.69 18.02 -11.62
N ALA A 126 8.92 17.49 -11.56
CA ALA A 126 10.02 17.93 -12.41
C ALA A 126 9.71 17.69 -13.90
N GLN A 127 9.18 16.52 -14.26
CA GLN A 127 8.85 16.19 -15.65
C GLN A 127 7.74 17.09 -16.24
N GLN A 128 6.78 17.53 -15.43
CA GLN A 128 5.76 18.51 -15.85
C GLN A 128 6.38 19.84 -16.27
N LYS A 129 7.63 20.11 -15.82
CA LYS A 129 8.39 21.33 -16.13
C LYS A 129 9.54 21.08 -17.12
N GLY A 130 9.56 19.92 -17.80
CA GLY A 130 10.64 19.55 -18.72
C GLY A 130 11.96 19.27 -18.03
N LEU A 131 11.92 18.95 -16.76
CA LEU A 131 13.09 18.62 -15.94
C LEU A 131 12.98 17.18 -15.41
N GLN A 132 14.07 16.64 -14.85
CA GLN A 132 14.08 15.33 -14.20
C GLN A 132 15.20 15.26 -13.16
N LEU A 133 15.14 14.28 -12.27
CA LEU A 133 16.16 14.03 -11.26
C LEU A 133 17.51 13.70 -11.89
N ARG A 134 18.59 14.18 -11.27
CA ARG A 134 19.98 13.81 -11.64
C ARG A 134 20.32 12.42 -11.15
N THR A 135 20.02 12.17 -9.86
CA THR A 135 20.23 10.88 -9.20
C THR A 135 19.15 10.65 -8.16
N PHE A 136 18.83 9.40 -7.90
CA PHE A 136 17.87 8.99 -6.88
C PHE A 136 18.17 7.54 -6.44
N PRO A 137 17.78 7.13 -5.21
CA PRO A 137 17.94 5.76 -4.76
C PRO A 137 17.19 4.77 -5.65
N SER A 138 17.67 3.53 -5.75
CA SER A 138 16.92 2.45 -6.44
C SER A 138 15.53 2.22 -5.85
N SER A 139 15.32 2.55 -4.58
CA SER A 139 13.99 2.66 -3.95
C SER A 139 13.32 3.98 -4.35
N TYR A 140 12.78 4.05 -5.56
CA TYR A 140 12.17 5.26 -6.12
C TYR A 140 10.97 5.78 -5.32
N ASP A 141 10.31 4.90 -4.59
CA ASP A 141 9.23 5.22 -3.67
C ASP A 141 9.72 5.57 -2.24
N SER A 142 11.03 5.63 -1.98
CA SER A 142 11.59 6.16 -0.73
C SER A 142 11.51 7.69 -0.67
N THR A 143 11.70 8.25 0.54
CA THR A 143 11.54 9.70 0.77
C THR A 143 12.82 10.49 0.54
N VAL A 144 12.69 11.77 0.16
CA VAL A 144 13.83 12.69 -0.04
C VAL A 144 14.63 12.85 1.24
N GLY A 145 13.95 13.09 2.38
CA GLY A 145 14.62 13.23 3.68
C GLY A 145 15.42 11.99 4.06
N GLY A 146 14.84 10.78 3.88
CA GLY A 146 15.54 9.52 4.14
C GLY A 146 16.72 9.29 3.21
N GLY A 147 16.60 9.62 1.92
CA GLY A 147 17.68 9.49 0.94
C GLY A 147 18.88 10.40 1.25
N ILE A 148 18.63 11.62 1.69
CA ILE A 148 19.69 12.56 2.11
C ILE A 148 20.32 12.11 3.43
N ALA A 149 19.51 11.76 4.43
CA ALA A 149 19.99 11.30 5.74
C ALA A 149 20.86 10.05 5.65
N SER A 150 20.62 9.16 4.68
CA SER A 150 21.45 7.98 4.40
C SER A 150 22.60 8.26 3.41
N ASP A 151 22.62 9.41 2.76
CA ASP A 151 23.52 9.75 1.64
C ASP A 151 23.60 8.61 0.63
N ALA A 152 22.44 8.25 0.10
CA ALA A 152 22.29 7.10 -0.76
C ALA A 152 23.01 7.26 -2.09
N LEU A 153 23.33 6.14 -2.72
CA LEU A 153 23.85 6.04 -4.06
C LEU A 153 22.88 5.19 -4.87
N GLY A 154 22.60 5.55 -6.11
CA GLY A 154 21.60 4.85 -6.91
C GLY A 154 21.64 5.20 -8.39
N ILE A 155 20.47 5.31 -9.00
CA ILE A 155 20.32 5.59 -10.42
C ILE A 155 20.88 6.99 -10.73
N GLY A 156 21.69 7.10 -11.77
CA GLY A 156 22.36 8.35 -12.16
C GLY A 156 23.69 8.62 -11.47
N SER A 157 24.13 7.75 -10.54
CA SER A 157 25.36 7.95 -9.78
C SER A 157 26.63 7.93 -10.63
N TYR A 158 26.64 7.24 -11.76
CA TYR A 158 27.77 7.23 -12.66
C TYR A 158 28.09 8.63 -13.20
N GLU A 159 27.07 9.42 -13.54
CA GLU A 159 27.25 10.80 -14.02
C GLU A 159 27.31 11.83 -12.88
N TYR A 160 26.45 11.67 -11.87
CA TYR A 160 26.18 12.74 -10.89
C TYR A 160 26.68 12.45 -9.47
N GLY A 161 27.09 11.23 -9.15
CA GLY A 161 27.59 10.88 -7.81
C GLY A 161 26.50 10.60 -6.79
N PHE A 162 26.78 10.91 -5.54
CA PHE A 162 25.90 10.67 -4.39
C PHE A 162 24.72 11.63 -4.34
N ILE A 163 23.72 11.32 -3.50
CA ILE A 163 22.59 12.20 -3.26
C ILE A 163 23.04 13.54 -2.70
N SER A 164 24.06 13.56 -1.81
CA SER A 164 24.62 14.81 -1.28
C SER A 164 25.25 15.70 -2.35
N ASP A 165 25.86 15.14 -3.41
CA ASP A 165 26.39 15.91 -4.56
C ASP A 165 25.27 16.66 -5.28
N ASN A 166 24.06 16.12 -5.22
CA ASN A 166 22.87 16.60 -5.91
C ASN A 166 21.88 17.30 -4.98
N THR A 167 22.28 17.53 -3.73
CA THR A 167 21.53 18.35 -2.76
C THR A 167 22.10 19.77 -2.80
N SER A 168 21.21 20.77 -2.96
CA SER A 168 21.59 22.18 -2.96
C SER A 168 21.65 22.72 -1.55
N PHE A 169 20.62 22.39 -0.77
CA PHE A 169 20.49 22.80 0.63
C PHE A 169 19.59 21.82 1.39
N VAL A 170 19.67 21.86 2.71
CA VAL A 170 18.65 21.29 3.61
C VAL A 170 18.33 22.29 4.70
N GLU A 171 17.07 22.30 5.16
CA GLU A 171 16.67 22.92 6.41
C GLU A 171 16.43 21.81 7.44
N ILE A 172 17.02 21.95 8.61
CA ILE A 172 16.89 20.97 9.70
C ILE A 172 16.35 21.64 10.95
N VAL A 173 15.66 20.88 11.79
CA VAL A 173 15.49 21.21 13.22
C VAL A 173 16.64 20.54 13.98
N ASN A 174 17.52 21.35 14.56
CA ASN A 174 18.72 20.88 15.25
C ASN A 174 18.41 20.39 16.69
N PRO A 175 19.36 19.77 17.40
CA PRO A 175 19.17 19.34 18.78
C PRO A 175 18.89 20.43 19.82
N LYS A 176 18.90 21.70 19.43
CA LYS A 176 18.46 22.84 20.26
C LYS A 176 17.03 23.28 19.97
N GLY A 177 16.37 22.64 19.01
CA GLY A 177 15.03 23.01 18.55
C GLY A 177 15.00 24.23 17.62
N GLU A 178 16.13 24.58 17.00
CA GLU A 178 16.27 25.72 16.09
C GLU A 178 16.25 25.23 14.63
N ILE A 179 15.68 26.06 13.74
CA ILE A 179 15.71 25.78 12.31
C ILE A 179 17.03 26.32 11.75
N VAL A 180 17.80 25.44 11.13
CA VAL A 180 19.11 25.77 10.55
C VAL A 180 19.12 25.33 9.07
N ARG A 181 19.60 26.24 8.20
CA ARG A 181 19.82 25.94 6.77
C ARG A 181 21.28 25.60 6.55
N LEU A 182 21.52 24.46 5.90
CA LEU A 182 22.84 23.92 5.60
C LEU A 182 23.04 23.82 4.09
N GLU A 183 24.19 24.28 3.60
CA GLU A 183 24.57 24.29 2.18
C GLU A 183 26.06 23.95 2.02
N GLY A 184 26.44 23.51 0.82
CA GLY A 184 27.85 23.23 0.48
C GLY A 184 28.50 22.23 1.44
N LYS A 185 29.61 22.62 2.09
CA LYS A 185 30.33 21.75 3.03
C LYS A 185 29.56 21.44 4.31
N ASP A 186 28.62 22.32 4.70
CA ASP A 186 27.86 22.14 5.93
C ASP A 186 26.80 21.02 5.82
N LEU A 187 26.47 20.60 4.57
CA LEU A 187 25.70 19.38 4.33
C LEU A 187 26.35 18.14 4.95
N ALA A 188 27.67 18.18 5.20
CA ALA A 188 28.40 17.11 5.88
C ALA A 188 27.82 16.74 7.25
N LEU A 189 27.15 17.71 7.92
CA LEU A 189 26.50 17.46 9.22
C LEU A 189 25.32 16.50 9.15
N VAL A 190 24.60 16.41 8.01
CA VAL A 190 23.34 15.66 7.92
C VAL A 190 23.36 14.57 6.86
N ALA A 191 24.10 14.75 5.75
CA ALA A 191 24.15 13.75 4.70
C ALA A 191 24.90 12.49 5.17
N GLY A 192 24.20 11.38 5.29
CA GLY A 192 24.70 10.13 5.83
C GLY A 192 24.84 10.11 7.36
N ALA A 193 24.29 11.10 8.06
CA ALA A 193 24.27 11.13 9.51
C ALA A 193 23.10 10.36 10.12
N GLU A 194 22.25 9.75 9.30
CA GLU A 194 21.17 8.84 9.71
C GLU A 194 20.19 9.47 10.74
N GLY A 195 19.95 10.79 10.66
CA GLY A 195 19.04 11.51 11.55
C GLY A 195 19.57 11.76 12.98
N THR A 196 20.87 11.53 13.23
CA THR A 196 21.46 11.68 14.57
C THR A 196 21.84 13.12 14.93
N THR A 197 21.94 14.03 13.96
CA THR A 197 22.41 15.40 14.12
C THR A 197 21.34 16.46 13.92
N GLY A 198 20.16 16.06 13.47
CA GLY A 198 19.01 16.92 13.24
C GLY A 198 17.97 16.26 12.36
N ILE A 199 16.79 16.84 12.34
CA ILE A 199 15.63 16.36 11.60
C ILE A 199 15.45 17.21 10.36
N ILE A 200 15.58 16.62 9.17
CA ILE A 200 15.38 17.31 7.89
C ILE A 200 13.89 17.66 7.75
N VAL A 201 13.60 18.94 7.49
CA VAL A 201 12.25 19.46 7.31
C VAL A 201 12.01 20.04 5.91
N LYS A 202 13.08 20.36 5.19
CA LYS A 202 13.03 20.81 3.80
C LYS A 202 14.35 20.51 3.09
N ALA A 203 14.29 20.24 1.78
CA ALA A 203 15.49 20.01 0.98
C ALA A 203 15.35 20.60 -0.43
N GLY A 204 16.46 21.05 -0.98
CA GLY A 204 16.61 21.45 -2.38
C GLY A 204 17.40 20.38 -3.15
N VAL A 205 16.80 19.74 -4.15
CA VAL A 205 17.41 18.68 -4.97
C VAL A 205 17.67 19.23 -6.39
N LYS A 206 18.90 19.07 -6.90
CA LYS A 206 19.29 19.54 -8.23
C LYS A 206 18.67 18.65 -9.31
N LEU A 207 18.18 19.30 -10.37
CA LEU A 207 17.54 18.68 -11.53
C LEU A 207 18.41 18.83 -12.77
N ARG A 208 18.13 18.03 -13.81
CA ARG A 208 18.63 18.16 -15.17
C ARG A 208 17.49 18.35 -16.16
N ASN A 209 17.77 18.78 -17.39
CA ASN A 209 16.76 18.81 -18.44
C ASN A 209 16.22 17.39 -18.68
N PHE A 210 14.95 17.29 -18.94
CA PHE A 210 14.32 16.02 -19.33
C PHE A 210 14.89 15.55 -20.68
N SER A 211 15.20 14.28 -20.75
CA SER A 211 15.49 13.58 -22.00
C SER A 211 15.02 12.15 -21.85
N PRO A 212 14.37 11.57 -22.86
CA PRO A 212 14.06 10.14 -22.83
C PRO A 212 15.33 9.33 -22.55
N THR A 213 15.20 8.26 -21.81
CA THR A 213 16.32 7.38 -21.44
C THR A 213 16.35 6.18 -22.37
N GLU A 214 17.48 5.97 -22.99
CA GLU A 214 17.81 4.76 -23.77
C GLU A 214 18.67 3.82 -22.94
N ALA A 215 18.70 2.54 -23.31
CA ALA A 215 19.49 1.54 -22.63
C ALA A 215 20.07 0.51 -23.58
N LEU A 216 21.32 0.14 -23.34
CA LEU A 216 22.00 -1.00 -23.98
C LEU A 216 22.47 -1.99 -22.93
N THR A 217 22.46 -3.27 -23.27
CA THR A 217 23.09 -4.31 -22.47
C THR A 217 24.28 -4.90 -23.21
N ILE A 218 25.40 -5.07 -22.49
CA ILE A 218 26.53 -5.85 -22.97
C ILE A 218 26.67 -7.09 -22.10
N SER A 219 26.73 -8.28 -22.69
CA SER A 219 26.99 -9.51 -21.94
C SER A 219 28.39 -10.04 -22.20
N PHE A 220 29.01 -10.60 -21.15
CA PHE A 220 30.32 -11.21 -21.17
C PHE A 220 30.31 -12.59 -20.53
N GLU A 221 31.22 -13.47 -20.98
CA GLU A 221 31.34 -14.84 -20.46
C GLU A 221 32.00 -14.89 -19.08
N SER A 222 32.91 -13.96 -18.78
CA SER A 222 33.73 -14.04 -17.58
C SER A 222 33.76 -12.74 -16.78
N LEU A 223 34.00 -12.86 -15.49
CA LEU A 223 34.26 -11.75 -14.57
C LEU A 223 35.48 -10.92 -14.99
N ASP A 224 36.56 -11.58 -15.46
CA ASP A 224 37.79 -10.90 -15.89
C ASP A 224 37.54 -9.92 -17.05
N GLN A 225 36.69 -10.34 -18.04
CA GLN A 225 36.26 -9.45 -19.11
C GLN A 225 35.46 -8.27 -18.56
N MET A 226 34.50 -8.53 -17.66
CA MET A 226 33.69 -7.48 -17.07
C MET A 226 34.48 -6.45 -16.29
N VAL A 227 35.45 -6.87 -15.48
CA VAL A 227 36.31 -5.95 -14.71
C VAL A 227 37.15 -5.06 -15.63
N LYS A 228 37.73 -5.61 -16.73
CA LYS A 228 38.43 -4.84 -17.73
C LYS A 228 37.53 -3.79 -18.38
N VAL A 229 36.29 -4.16 -18.70
CA VAL A 229 35.31 -3.25 -19.29
C VAL A 229 34.91 -2.13 -18.31
N ILE A 230 34.74 -2.43 -17.03
CA ILE A 230 34.52 -1.38 -16.01
C ILE A 230 35.66 -0.38 -16.03
N GLY A 231 36.91 -0.85 -16.10
CA GLY A 231 38.08 0.02 -16.24
C GLY A 231 38.02 0.92 -17.48
N GLU A 232 37.57 0.38 -18.63
CA GLU A 232 37.39 1.16 -19.85
C GLU A 232 36.33 2.25 -19.72
N PHE A 233 35.22 1.99 -19.01
CA PHE A 233 34.20 3.01 -18.77
C PHE A 233 34.78 4.24 -18.06
N TYR A 234 35.65 4.04 -17.07
CA TYR A 234 36.33 5.13 -16.38
C TYR A 234 37.40 5.77 -17.24
N ARG A 235 38.27 4.98 -17.89
CA ARG A 235 39.36 5.47 -18.72
C ARG A 235 38.89 6.32 -19.90
N GLN A 236 37.79 5.91 -20.57
CA GLN A 236 37.24 6.59 -21.74
C GLN A 236 36.18 7.64 -21.40
N VAL A 237 35.79 7.75 -20.14
CA VAL A 237 34.73 8.64 -19.66
C VAL A 237 33.49 8.52 -20.56
N ILE A 238 32.88 7.34 -20.55
CA ILE A 238 31.69 7.08 -21.35
C ILE A 238 30.56 8.03 -20.89
N PRO A 239 29.91 8.80 -21.80
CA PRO A 239 28.90 9.80 -21.39
C PRO A 239 27.53 9.17 -21.09
N ALA A 240 27.52 8.11 -20.31
CA ALA A 240 26.33 7.46 -19.80
C ALA A 240 25.77 8.20 -18.56
N TRP A 241 24.51 8.00 -18.28
CA TRP A 241 23.87 8.49 -17.08
C TRP A 241 24.04 7.56 -15.90
N HIS A 242 23.79 6.24 -16.14
CA HIS A 242 23.92 5.20 -15.14
C HIS A 242 24.47 3.93 -15.74
N VAL A 243 25.30 3.21 -14.98
CA VAL A 243 25.87 1.94 -15.40
C VAL A 243 25.75 0.93 -14.26
N GLN A 244 25.19 -0.23 -14.58
CA GLN A 244 24.95 -1.31 -13.64
C GLN A 244 25.41 -2.66 -14.19
N VAL A 245 26.12 -3.43 -13.37
CA VAL A 245 26.59 -4.77 -13.70
C VAL A 245 25.86 -5.79 -12.86
N ARG A 246 25.43 -6.87 -13.48
CA ARG A 246 24.73 -7.98 -12.84
C ARG A 246 25.45 -9.29 -13.03
N GLY A 247 25.58 -10.04 -11.97
CA GLY A 247 26.18 -11.36 -12.00
C GLY A 247 25.31 -12.40 -12.71
N PRO A 248 25.85 -13.60 -12.97
CA PRO A 248 25.21 -14.62 -13.82
C PRO A 248 23.88 -15.12 -13.30
N TYR A 249 23.76 -15.38 -12.00
CA TYR A 249 22.53 -15.88 -11.38
C TYR A 249 21.43 -14.83 -11.42
N ILE A 250 21.75 -13.61 -10.97
CA ILE A 250 20.81 -12.47 -10.97
C ILE A 250 20.31 -12.21 -12.39
N SER A 251 21.19 -12.24 -13.37
CA SER A 251 20.85 -12.08 -14.79
C SER A 251 19.90 -13.15 -15.28
N THR A 252 20.16 -14.41 -14.95
CA THR A 252 19.30 -15.54 -15.30
C THR A 252 17.89 -15.36 -14.71
N TYR A 253 17.85 -15.14 -13.43
CA TYR A 253 16.58 -15.02 -12.70
C TYR A 253 15.72 -13.86 -13.24
N ILE A 254 16.33 -12.69 -13.48
CA ILE A 254 15.61 -11.53 -14.00
C ILE A 254 15.15 -11.73 -15.45
N ALA A 255 16.01 -12.31 -16.29
CA ALA A 255 15.65 -12.62 -17.68
C ALA A 255 14.48 -13.59 -17.78
N GLU A 256 14.47 -14.65 -17.01
CA GLU A 256 13.41 -15.66 -17.01
C GLU A 256 12.10 -15.15 -16.42
N ARG A 257 12.17 -14.50 -15.25
CA ARG A 257 10.98 -14.09 -14.50
C ARG A 257 10.31 -12.85 -15.09
N TYR A 258 11.08 -11.87 -15.52
CA TYR A 258 10.58 -10.57 -15.97
C TYR A 258 10.72 -10.35 -17.49
N LYS A 259 11.26 -11.33 -18.19
CA LYS A 259 11.52 -11.23 -19.65
C LYS A 259 12.41 -10.04 -19.99
N ALA A 260 13.34 -9.72 -19.08
CA ALA A 260 14.31 -8.65 -19.29
C ALA A 260 15.31 -8.99 -20.38
N PRO A 261 15.79 -8.03 -21.17
CA PRO A 261 16.79 -8.23 -22.21
C PRO A 261 18.20 -8.42 -21.62
N LEU A 262 18.39 -9.51 -20.88
CA LEU A 262 19.63 -9.98 -20.28
C LEU A 262 19.99 -11.36 -20.80
N SER A 263 21.28 -11.64 -20.94
CA SER A 263 21.77 -12.98 -21.24
C SER A 263 21.78 -13.81 -19.97
N PRO A 264 21.03 -14.93 -19.91
CA PRO A 264 21.09 -15.85 -18.79
C PRO A 264 22.50 -16.43 -18.60
N GLN A 265 22.89 -16.71 -17.35
CA GLN A 265 24.14 -17.33 -16.93
C GLN A 265 25.42 -16.55 -17.34
N LYS A 266 25.27 -15.25 -17.67
CA LYS A 266 26.39 -14.38 -18.07
C LYS A 266 26.43 -13.11 -17.22
N TRP A 267 27.59 -12.48 -17.23
CA TRP A 267 27.78 -11.15 -16.71
C TRP A 267 27.14 -10.14 -17.65
N ASN A 268 26.22 -9.31 -17.16
CA ASN A 268 25.56 -8.30 -17.97
C ASN A 268 25.82 -6.91 -17.43
N MET A 269 26.26 -6.01 -18.31
CA MET A 269 26.38 -4.58 -18.01
C MET A 269 25.25 -3.82 -18.71
N VAL A 270 24.42 -3.13 -17.95
CA VAL A 270 23.33 -2.28 -18.43
C VAL A 270 23.80 -0.84 -18.40
N VAL A 271 23.72 -0.16 -19.52
CA VAL A 271 24.13 1.24 -19.68
C VAL A 271 22.93 2.09 -20.04
N LEU A 272 22.59 3.04 -19.17
CA LEU A 272 21.51 4.00 -19.37
C LEU A 272 22.08 5.35 -19.80
N TYR A 273 21.48 5.96 -20.80
CA TYR A 273 21.90 7.27 -21.32
C TYR A 273 20.73 8.08 -21.88
N PRO A 274 20.80 9.42 -21.87
CA PRO A 274 19.81 10.26 -22.55
C PRO A 274 19.80 9.97 -24.06
N SER A 275 18.64 9.86 -24.69
CA SER A 275 18.50 9.61 -26.13
C SER A 275 19.29 10.62 -26.99
N SER A 276 19.44 11.85 -26.50
CA SER A 276 20.26 12.89 -27.13
C SER A 276 21.77 12.55 -27.20
N ARG A 277 22.22 11.51 -26.50
CA ARG A 277 23.62 11.05 -26.48
C ARG A 277 23.87 9.73 -27.23
N SER A 278 22.86 9.16 -27.90
CA SER A 278 22.96 7.87 -28.60
C SER A 278 24.17 7.82 -29.53
N THR A 279 24.39 8.86 -30.35
CA THR A 279 25.50 8.96 -31.30
C THR A 279 26.87 9.00 -30.64
N LEU A 280 26.98 9.35 -29.36
CA LEU A 280 28.22 9.39 -28.61
C LEU A 280 28.45 8.10 -27.80
N VAL A 281 27.39 7.48 -27.30
CA VAL A 281 27.45 6.33 -26.38
C VAL A 281 27.51 5.01 -27.14
N GLU A 282 26.60 4.79 -28.08
CA GLU A 282 26.48 3.50 -28.77
C GLU A 282 27.72 3.06 -29.53
N PRO A 283 28.40 3.91 -30.34
CA PRO A 283 29.62 3.51 -31.04
C PRO A 283 30.78 3.13 -30.09
N LYS A 284 30.88 3.81 -28.94
CA LYS A 284 31.87 3.47 -27.93
C LYS A 284 31.57 2.12 -27.26
N ILE A 285 30.32 1.88 -26.90
CA ILE A 285 29.86 0.61 -26.33
C ILE A 285 30.07 -0.55 -27.28
N ASN A 286 29.69 -0.40 -28.55
CA ASN A 286 29.88 -1.42 -29.57
C ASN A 286 31.35 -1.76 -29.77
N ARG A 287 32.25 -0.75 -29.79
CA ARG A 287 33.69 -0.96 -29.89
C ARG A 287 34.25 -1.71 -28.66
N ILE A 288 33.88 -1.31 -27.44
CA ILE A 288 34.28 -2.00 -26.21
C ILE A 288 33.78 -3.45 -26.21
N ALA A 289 32.54 -3.67 -26.59
CA ALA A 289 32.00 -5.02 -26.70
C ALA A 289 32.82 -5.89 -27.69
N GLN A 290 33.10 -5.37 -28.86
CA GLN A 290 33.93 -6.06 -29.86
C GLN A 290 35.33 -6.36 -29.34
N GLU A 291 36.01 -5.37 -28.73
CA GLU A 291 37.39 -5.50 -28.24
C GLU A 291 37.51 -6.55 -27.12
N TYR A 292 36.52 -6.61 -26.23
CA TYR A 292 36.51 -7.53 -25.07
C TYR A 292 35.67 -8.79 -25.26
N GLY A 293 35.19 -9.07 -26.48
CA GLY A 293 34.46 -10.28 -26.80
C GLY A 293 33.04 -10.33 -26.21
N GLY A 294 32.46 -9.17 -25.98
CA GLY A 294 31.10 -9.04 -25.47
C GLY A 294 30.04 -9.04 -26.56
N LYS A 295 28.81 -9.34 -26.21
CA LYS A 295 27.64 -9.27 -27.08
C LYS A 295 26.71 -8.13 -26.62
N VAL A 296 26.39 -7.22 -27.56
CA VAL A 296 25.45 -6.13 -27.34
C VAL A 296 24.02 -6.59 -27.62
N PHE A 297 23.08 -6.21 -26.77
CA PHE A 297 21.65 -6.42 -26.94
C PHE A 297 20.96 -5.06 -27.02
N GLU A 298 20.17 -4.90 -28.07
CA GLU A 298 19.19 -3.83 -28.18
C GLU A 298 17.85 -4.33 -27.63
N GLY A 299 17.14 -3.54 -26.87
CA GLY A 299 15.86 -3.95 -26.33
C GLY A 299 15.07 -2.83 -25.66
N GLU A 300 13.78 -3.04 -25.51
CA GLU A 300 12.86 -2.11 -24.85
C GLU A 300 13.05 -2.09 -23.31
N TRP A 301 14.16 -1.52 -22.89
CA TRP A 301 14.49 -1.39 -21.47
C TRP A 301 13.65 -0.34 -20.73
N THR A 302 13.16 0.68 -21.44
CA THR A 302 12.58 1.87 -20.83
C THR A 302 11.37 1.55 -19.96
N GLY A 303 10.46 0.71 -20.42
CA GLY A 303 9.31 0.26 -19.63
C GLY A 303 9.70 -0.67 -18.48
N TRP A 304 10.63 -1.58 -18.74
CA TRP A 304 11.09 -2.54 -17.74
C TRP A 304 11.91 -1.87 -16.63
N TRP A 305 12.81 -0.94 -16.99
CA TRP A 305 13.66 -0.26 -16.02
C TRP A 305 12.86 0.62 -15.05
N SER A 306 11.85 1.32 -15.52
CA SER A 306 10.98 2.13 -14.66
C SER A 306 10.21 1.31 -13.63
N PHE A 307 10.00 0.02 -13.92
CA PHE A 307 9.26 -0.89 -13.07
C PHE A 307 10.16 -1.69 -12.09
N ASN A 308 11.40 -2.03 -12.48
CA ASN A 308 12.21 -3.04 -11.81
C ASN A 308 13.59 -2.57 -11.31
N HIS A 309 13.62 -1.53 -10.48
CA HIS A 309 14.87 -1.13 -9.81
C HIS A 309 15.38 -2.18 -8.80
N GLY A 310 14.56 -3.12 -8.42
CA GLY A 310 14.80 -3.97 -7.26
C GLY A 310 15.26 -5.39 -7.59
N VAL A 311 16.53 -5.60 -7.86
CA VAL A 311 17.13 -6.96 -7.87
C VAL A 311 16.85 -7.71 -6.57
N ALA A 312 16.97 -7.04 -5.43
CA ALA A 312 16.66 -7.62 -4.12
C ALA A 312 15.24 -8.17 -4.02
N ALA A 313 14.25 -7.49 -4.62
CA ALA A 313 12.88 -7.94 -4.69
C ALA A 313 12.74 -9.27 -5.45
N ALA A 314 13.39 -9.33 -6.59
CA ALA A 314 13.37 -10.51 -7.45
C ALA A 314 13.96 -11.74 -6.76
N LEU A 315 15.09 -11.56 -6.08
CA LEU A 315 15.79 -12.65 -5.40
C LEU A 315 15.07 -13.11 -4.14
N ARG A 316 14.49 -12.19 -3.36
CA ARG A 316 13.76 -12.55 -2.14
C ARG A 316 12.50 -13.36 -2.41
N ALA A 317 11.91 -13.21 -3.59
CA ALA A 317 10.78 -14.04 -4.01
C ALA A 317 11.11 -15.56 -4.10
N GLN A 318 12.39 -15.93 -4.06
CA GLN A 318 12.85 -17.33 -4.03
C GLN A 318 13.20 -17.84 -2.63
N GLY A 319 13.11 -17.01 -1.61
CA GLY A 319 13.44 -17.38 -0.24
C GLY A 319 14.14 -16.25 0.50
N LEU A 320 14.58 -16.53 1.72
CA LEU A 320 15.31 -15.54 2.51
C LEU A 320 16.66 -15.26 1.88
N LEU A 321 17.01 -13.98 1.81
CA LEU A 321 18.20 -13.49 1.17
C LEU A 321 19.02 -12.69 2.18
N ILE A 322 20.30 -13.03 2.37
CA ILE A 322 21.26 -12.13 2.99
C ILE A 322 21.82 -11.22 1.92
N HIS A 323 21.85 -9.95 2.23
CA HIS A 323 22.33 -8.93 1.35
C HIS A 323 23.24 -7.96 2.09
N GLN A 324 24.41 -7.75 1.53
CA GLN A 324 25.35 -6.75 2.00
C GLN A 324 25.72 -5.80 0.88
N HIS A 325 25.83 -4.52 1.18
CA HIS A 325 26.28 -3.54 0.22
C HIS A 325 27.41 -2.65 0.77
N GLY A 326 28.38 -2.41 -0.06
CA GLY A 326 29.52 -1.58 0.31
C GLY A 326 30.11 -0.86 -0.89
N LEU A 327 30.96 0.10 -0.58
CA LEU A 327 31.65 0.95 -1.53
C LEU A 327 33.11 0.53 -1.59
N ILE A 328 33.63 0.34 -2.82
CA ILE A 328 35.04 0.03 -3.06
C ILE A 328 35.53 0.84 -4.26
N HIS A 329 36.86 1.07 -4.34
CA HIS A 329 37.45 1.52 -5.58
C HIS A 329 37.41 0.41 -6.63
N TYR A 330 37.15 0.72 -7.91
CA TYR A 330 36.91 -0.31 -8.93
C TYR A 330 38.10 -1.29 -9.09
N THR A 331 39.34 -0.84 -8.89
CA THR A 331 40.53 -1.70 -8.95
C THR A 331 40.57 -2.80 -7.88
N LYS A 332 39.73 -2.69 -6.86
CA LYS A 332 39.61 -3.66 -5.75
C LYS A 332 38.53 -4.69 -5.98
N LEU A 333 37.81 -4.61 -7.10
CA LEU A 333 36.64 -5.51 -7.32
C LEU A 333 37.07 -6.98 -7.34
N MET A 334 38.13 -7.34 -8.09
CA MET A 334 38.59 -8.74 -8.14
C MET A 334 39.04 -9.25 -6.78
N GLU A 335 39.75 -8.42 -6.01
CA GLU A 335 40.18 -8.78 -4.68
C GLU A 335 39.00 -9.04 -3.73
N LEU A 336 37.99 -8.15 -3.78
CA LEU A 336 36.75 -8.34 -3.00
C LEU A 336 36.04 -9.64 -3.37
N LEU A 337 35.79 -9.85 -4.66
CA LEU A 337 35.01 -11.03 -5.10
C LEU A 337 35.72 -12.34 -4.80
N ASN A 338 37.04 -12.40 -4.98
CA ASN A 338 37.84 -13.56 -4.59
C ASN A 338 37.80 -13.82 -3.08
N ASN A 339 37.82 -12.76 -2.25
CA ASN A 339 37.67 -12.88 -0.81
C ASN A 339 36.29 -13.39 -0.40
N LEU A 340 35.23 -12.86 -1.02
CA LEU A 340 33.86 -13.30 -0.79
C LEU A 340 33.68 -14.77 -1.22
N GLU A 341 34.20 -15.16 -2.38
CA GLU A 341 34.16 -16.54 -2.87
C GLU A 341 34.87 -17.50 -1.91
N LYS A 342 36.04 -17.13 -1.43
CA LYS A 342 36.79 -17.91 -0.43
C LYS A 342 36.07 -18.03 0.90
N THR A 343 35.31 -17.00 1.28
CA THR A 343 34.63 -16.91 2.58
C THR A 343 33.24 -17.52 2.55
N LEU A 344 32.47 -17.38 1.47
CA LEU A 344 31.07 -17.74 1.36
C LEU A 344 30.78 -18.89 0.38
N GLY A 345 31.74 -19.26 -0.46
CA GLY A 345 31.61 -20.28 -1.47
C GLY A 345 31.64 -19.75 -2.92
N LYS A 346 31.12 -20.53 -3.84
CA LYS A 346 31.27 -20.33 -5.26
C LYS A 346 30.48 -19.12 -5.78
N LEU A 347 31.14 -18.27 -6.55
CA LEU A 347 30.53 -17.08 -7.18
C LEU A 347 29.48 -17.53 -8.21
N GLY A 348 28.34 -16.86 -8.20
CA GLY A 348 27.21 -17.14 -9.11
C GLY A 348 26.35 -18.33 -8.71
N ASP A 349 26.68 -19.01 -7.62
CA ASP A 349 25.93 -20.15 -7.08
C ASP A 349 25.22 -19.73 -5.79
N LEU A 350 23.96 -19.34 -5.90
CA LEU A 350 23.10 -18.99 -4.74
C LEU A 350 22.45 -20.23 -4.13
N SER A 351 23.21 -21.32 -4.01
CA SER A 351 22.73 -22.51 -3.32
C SER A 351 22.68 -22.32 -1.81
N PRO A 352 21.89 -23.14 -1.11
CA PRO A 352 21.87 -23.19 0.36
C PRO A 352 23.23 -23.42 1.01
N ASP A 353 24.19 -23.96 0.27
CA ASP A 353 25.53 -24.30 0.73
C ASP A 353 26.51 -23.12 0.70
N GLY A 354 26.07 -21.92 0.37
CA GLY A 354 26.81 -20.68 0.59
C GLY A 354 27.34 -19.94 -0.63
N GLY A 355 26.82 -20.22 -1.81
CA GLY A 355 27.12 -19.41 -3.02
C GLY A 355 26.59 -17.98 -2.91
N PHE A 356 27.16 -17.09 -3.71
CA PHE A 356 26.71 -15.69 -3.77
C PHE A 356 26.77 -15.14 -5.19
N ASP A 357 26.07 -14.02 -5.41
CA ASP A 357 26.15 -13.24 -6.65
C ASP A 357 26.14 -11.75 -6.34
N VAL A 358 26.37 -10.92 -7.33
CA VAL A 358 26.53 -9.48 -7.15
C VAL A 358 25.72 -8.64 -8.15
N ASP A 359 25.32 -7.47 -7.69
CA ASP A 359 24.77 -6.37 -8.47
C ASP A 359 25.55 -5.11 -8.17
N ILE A 360 26.15 -4.47 -9.19
CA ILE A 360 27.16 -3.43 -9.01
C ILE A 360 26.71 -2.18 -9.75
N ALA A 361 26.63 -1.04 -9.06
CA ALA A 361 26.44 0.26 -9.69
C ALA A 361 27.76 1.05 -9.70
N LEU A 362 28.06 1.67 -10.84
CA LEU A 362 29.24 2.51 -11.01
C LEU A 362 28.94 3.95 -10.55
N GLU A 363 29.92 4.58 -9.93
CA GLU A 363 29.90 5.98 -9.48
C GLU A 363 31.04 6.76 -10.16
N LYS A 364 30.87 8.04 -10.39
CA LYS A 364 31.74 8.92 -11.18
C LYS A 364 33.19 9.04 -10.72
N ARG A 365 33.45 8.76 -9.43
CA ARG A 365 34.81 8.86 -8.82
C ARG A 365 35.54 7.54 -8.76
N GLU A 366 35.30 6.65 -9.72
CA GLU A 366 35.92 5.32 -9.77
C GLU A 366 35.57 4.42 -8.59
N VAL A 367 34.42 4.73 -7.94
CA VAL A 367 33.87 3.94 -6.86
C VAL A 367 32.74 3.05 -7.37
N LEU A 368 32.66 1.84 -6.87
CA LEU A 368 31.58 0.89 -7.12
C LEU A 368 30.74 0.72 -5.87
N LEU A 369 29.42 0.79 -6.02
CA LEU A 369 28.51 0.23 -5.06
C LEU A 369 28.32 -1.26 -5.39
N VAL A 370 28.89 -2.15 -4.60
CA VAL A 370 28.78 -3.58 -4.78
C VAL A 370 27.74 -4.12 -3.82
N ASN A 371 26.66 -4.67 -4.36
CA ASN A 371 25.67 -5.42 -3.61
C ASN A 371 25.97 -6.91 -3.77
N SER A 372 26.28 -7.58 -2.67
CA SER A 372 26.49 -9.03 -2.64
C SER A 372 25.29 -9.72 -2.00
N PHE A 373 24.84 -10.79 -2.61
CA PHE A 373 23.65 -11.55 -2.21
C PHE A 373 24.03 -12.99 -1.98
N THR A 374 23.55 -13.57 -0.90
CA THR A 374 23.60 -15.02 -0.67
C THR A 374 22.25 -15.52 -0.23
N GLN A 375 21.86 -16.68 -0.76
CA GLN A 375 20.60 -17.31 -0.40
C GLN A 375 20.76 -18.07 0.92
N ILE A 376 19.74 -18.02 1.76
CA ILE A 376 19.62 -18.85 2.95
C ILE A 376 18.45 -19.79 2.78
N SER A 377 18.66 -21.06 3.13
CA SER A 377 17.61 -22.09 3.17
C SER A 377 16.83 -22.10 4.48
N THR A 378 17.36 -21.44 5.50
CA THR A 378 16.73 -21.39 6.82
C THR A 378 15.48 -20.51 6.75
N SER A 379 14.37 -21.02 7.24
CA SER A 379 13.15 -20.24 7.40
C SER A 379 13.41 -19.00 8.26
N PRO A 380 12.85 -17.82 7.92
CA PRO A 380 13.02 -16.60 8.71
C PRO A 380 12.52 -16.73 10.16
N VAL A 381 11.71 -17.73 10.43
CA VAL A 381 11.18 -18.05 11.77
C VAL A 381 11.92 -19.18 12.47
N ASP A 382 12.95 -19.77 11.86
CA ASP A 382 13.81 -20.75 12.50
C ASP A 382 14.94 -20.04 13.25
N LYS A 383 15.14 -20.39 14.51
CA LYS A 383 16.24 -19.86 15.35
C LYS A 383 17.63 -20.03 14.74
N LYS A 384 17.81 -21.00 13.84
CA LYS A 384 19.05 -21.17 13.07
C LYS A 384 19.43 -19.97 12.21
N ILE A 385 18.49 -19.07 11.92
CA ILE A 385 18.75 -17.86 11.16
C ILE A 385 19.84 -16.99 11.77
N LEU A 386 20.04 -17.04 13.09
CA LEU A 386 21.13 -16.34 13.79
C LEU A 386 22.51 -16.78 13.28
N TYR A 387 22.66 -18.05 12.88
CA TYR A 387 23.89 -18.53 12.27
C TYR A 387 24.13 -17.95 10.89
N ASP A 388 23.07 -17.89 10.08
CA ASP A 388 23.18 -17.31 8.72
C ASP A 388 23.44 -15.81 8.77
N LEU A 389 22.90 -15.10 9.75
CA LEU A 389 23.20 -13.68 9.97
C LEU A 389 24.65 -13.42 10.37
N ALA A 390 25.31 -14.38 11.04
CA ALA A 390 26.75 -14.28 11.30
C ALA A 390 27.55 -14.25 9.99
N LYS A 391 27.10 -14.89 8.92
CA LYS A 391 27.73 -14.82 7.58
C LYS A 391 27.67 -13.39 7.01
N ASN A 392 26.56 -12.66 7.23
CA ASN A 392 26.45 -11.27 6.78
C ASN A 392 27.56 -10.38 7.37
N THR A 393 27.93 -10.64 8.59
CA THR A 393 29.02 -9.97 9.28
C THR A 393 30.39 -10.23 8.64
N LEU A 394 30.65 -11.47 8.20
CA LEU A 394 31.86 -11.80 7.46
C LEU A 394 31.92 -11.06 6.11
N MET A 395 30.79 -10.94 5.42
CA MET A 395 30.71 -10.16 4.19
C MET A 395 31.08 -8.69 4.43
N MET A 396 30.59 -8.07 5.52
CA MET A 396 30.97 -6.70 5.89
C MET A 396 32.47 -6.53 6.05
N ASP A 397 33.13 -7.47 6.74
CA ASP A 397 34.58 -7.43 6.97
C ASP A 397 35.38 -7.51 5.64
N GLU A 398 34.91 -8.26 4.64
CA GLU A 398 35.61 -8.37 3.36
C GLU A 398 35.67 -7.03 2.62
N TYR A 399 34.58 -6.23 2.67
CA TYR A 399 34.61 -4.87 2.09
C TYR A 399 35.65 -3.97 2.77
N ILE A 400 35.78 -4.07 4.09
CA ILE A 400 36.74 -3.25 4.86
C ILE A 400 38.19 -3.70 4.62
N LYS A 401 38.44 -5.00 4.48
CA LYS A 401 39.77 -5.55 4.19
C LYS A 401 40.36 -5.02 2.89
N VAL A 402 39.51 -4.80 1.87
CA VAL A 402 39.97 -4.23 0.57
C VAL A 402 40.00 -2.69 0.58
N GLY A 403 39.88 -2.07 1.74
CA GLY A 403 39.92 -0.61 1.90
C GLY A 403 38.61 0.08 1.54
N GLY A 404 37.53 -0.67 1.45
CA GLY A 404 36.19 -0.16 1.19
C GLY A 404 35.44 0.28 2.44
N SER A 405 34.14 0.57 2.27
CA SER A 405 33.24 0.95 3.36
C SER A 405 31.85 0.38 3.14
N LEU A 406 31.03 0.34 4.19
CA LEU A 406 29.60 0.04 4.06
C LEU A 406 28.83 1.25 3.51
N LEU A 407 27.69 1.04 2.88
CA LEU A 407 26.85 2.14 2.43
C LEU A 407 26.04 2.77 3.57
N SER A 408 25.69 2.03 4.62
CA SER A 408 24.98 2.49 5.80
C SER A 408 25.44 1.75 7.04
N VAL A 409 25.21 2.28 8.22
CA VAL A 409 25.65 1.70 9.50
C VAL A 409 24.47 1.25 10.35
N GLY A 410 23.48 2.11 10.54
CA GLY A 410 22.28 1.81 11.32
C GLY A 410 22.59 1.40 12.75
N ILE A 411 21.86 0.37 13.21
CA ILE A 411 21.95 -0.14 14.58
C ILE A 411 23.12 -1.11 14.81
N PHE A 412 23.58 -1.85 13.79
CA PHE A 412 24.52 -2.97 14.06
C PHE A 412 25.91 -2.85 13.44
N ALA A 413 26.21 -1.81 12.77
CA ALA A 413 27.51 -1.69 12.12
C ALA A 413 28.38 -0.54 12.67
N HIS A 414 28.18 -0.15 13.95
CA HIS A 414 28.86 0.98 14.60
C HIS A 414 30.37 0.97 14.47
N LYS A 415 31.01 -0.22 14.56
CA LYS A 415 32.47 -0.33 14.37
C LYS A 415 32.94 0.19 13.01
N TYR A 416 32.03 0.29 12.02
CA TYR A 416 32.35 0.75 10.68
C TYR A 416 31.94 2.22 10.42
N ALA A 417 31.40 2.93 11.41
CA ALA A 417 30.92 4.31 11.23
C ALA A 417 32.03 5.23 10.70
N LYS A 418 33.27 5.10 11.20
CA LYS A 418 34.40 5.88 10.70
C LYS A 418 34.67 5.58 9.23
N ASN A 419 34.72 4.30 8.84
CA ASN A 419 34.91 3.91 7.43
C ASN A 419 33.78 4.44 6.55
N ARG A 420 32.53 4.35 7.02
CA ARG A 420 31.36 4.82 6.29
C ARG A 420 31.39 6.33 6.02
N LEU A 421 31.69 7.11 7.02
CA LEU A 421 31.68 8.58 6.94
C LEU A 421 32.94 9.17 6.29
N SER A 422 34.08 8.52 6.43
CA SER A 422 35.36 8.95 5.82
C SER A 422 35.67 8.18 4.53
N SER A 423 34.70 7.47 3.93
CA SER A 423 34.94 6.60 2.79
C SER A 423 35.28 7.37 1.50
N MET A 424 36.01 6.66 0.64
CA MET A 424 36.45 7.13 -0.68
C MET A 424 35.30 7.65 -1.57
N GLY A 425 35.65 8.58 -2.45
CA GLY A 425 34.78 9.03 -3.52
C GLY A 425 33.68 9.98 -3.11
N LYS A 426 33.64 10.42 -1.86
CA LYS A 426 32.60 11.33 -1.37
C LYS A 426 32.98 12.80 -1.54
N THR A 427 32.01 13.63 -1.94
CA THR A 427 32.15 15.08 -2.13
C THR A 427 32.83 15.77 -0.97
N PHE A 428 32.54 15.38 0.26
CA PHE A 428 33.09 16.04 1.44
C PHE A 428 34.57 15.76 1.65
N SER A 429 35.09 14.58 1.21
CA SER A 429 36.52 14.31 1.19
C SER A 429 37.23 15.21 0.21
N ASP A 430 36.66 15.48 -0.95
CA ASP A 430 37.21 16.41 -1.95
C ASP A 430 37.27 17.84 -1.41
N LEU A 431 36.36 18.20 -0.50
CA LEU A 431 36.32 19.49 0.20
C LEU A 431 37.21 19.52 1.46
N GLY A 432 37.96 18.45 1.75
CA GLY A 432 38.83 18.35 2.94
C GLY A 432 38.08 18.21 4.26
N VAL A 433 36.83 17.72 4.21
CA VAL A 433 35.98 17.54 5.41
C VAL A 433 36.04 16.10 5.89
N ASP A 434 36.54 15.86 7.10
CA ASP A 434 36.37 14.59 7.80
C ASP A 434 34.97 14.54 8.43
N ARG A 435 34.04 13.92 7.74
CA ARG A 435 32.65 13.83 8.16
C ARG A 435 32.48 13.11 9.50
N TYR A 436 33.26 12.08 9.78
CA TYR A 436 33.15 11.35 11.03
C TYR A 436 33.42 12.27 12.23
N GLU A 437 34.53 12.99 12.16
CA GLU A 437 34.92 13.90 13.25
C GLU A 437 33.96 15.09 13.37
N VAL A 438 33.51 15.64 12.24
CA VAL A 438 32.52 16.75 12.21
C VAL A 438 31.21 16.33 12.84
N ILE A 439 30.66 15.20 12.44
CA ILE A 439 29.37 14.70 12.95
C ILE A 439 29.49 14.28 14.42
N ARG A 440 30.58 13.60 14.78
CA ARG A 440 30.83 13.15 16.15
C ARG A 440 30.93 14.35 17.11
N LYS A 441 31.78 15.35 16.80
CA LYS A 441 31.95 16.55 17.61
C LYS A 441 30.64 17.33 17.74
N TYR A 442 29.95 17.54 16.64
CA TYR A 442 28.62 18.22 16.65
C TYR A 442 27.62 17.49 17.52
N LYS A 443 27.53 16.16 17.43
CA LYS A 443 26.64 15.34 18.24
C LYS A 443 26.95 15.45 19.74
N GLU A 444 28.24 15.33 20.10
CA GLU A 444 28.69 15.45 21.50
C GLU A 444 28.41 16.85 22.10
N GLU A 445 28.56 17.92 21.31
CA GLU A 445 28.32 19.30 21.74
C GLU A 445 26.85 19.71 21.79
N THR A 446 26.00 19.17 20.91
CA THR A 446 24.64 19.65 20.74
C THR A 446 23.58 18.68 21.28
N ASP A 447 23.89 17.40 21.39
CA ASP A 447 22.97 16.36 21.85
C ASP A 447 23.62 15.40 22.87
N PRO A 448 24.12 15.93 24.01
CA PRO A 448 24.82 15.12 25.02
C PRO A 448 23.93 14.08 25.72
N ASP A 449 22.60 14.26 25.68
CA ASP A 449 21.61 13.32 26.22
C ASP A 449 21.21 12.23 25.20
N GLU A 450 21.76 12.25 23.99
CA GLU A 450 21.50 11.29 22.90
C GLU A 450 19.99 11.16 22.55
N ILE A 451 19.29 12.28 22.44
CA ILE A 451 17.84 12.35 22.14
C ILE A 451 17.56 12.02 20.66
N PHE A 452 18.45 12.49 19.75
CA PHE A 452 18.24 12.39 18.30
C PHE A 452 18.71 11.05 17.76
N ASN A 453 17.77 10.21 17.37
CA ASN A 453 17.94 8.87 16.79
C ASN A 453 19.04 8.04 17.48
N PRO A 454 18.92 7.78 18.78
CA PRO A 454 19.94 7.08 19.54
C PRO A 454 20.18 5.67 19.03
N GLY A 455 21.37 5.14 19.27
CA GLY A 455 21.74 3.79 18.85
C GLY A 455 22.09 3.65 17.36
N LYS A 456 22.31 4.78 16.65
CA LYS A 456 22.75 4.81 15.27
C LYS A 456 24.15 5.42 15.16
N LEU A 457 24.90 5.04 14.14
CA LEU A 457 26.25 5.52 13.81
C LEU A 457 27.31 5.41 14.92
N PHE A 458 27.03 5.92 16.09
CA PHE A 458 27.96 5.97 17.22
C PHE A 458 27.62 4.91 18.26
N ASP A 459 28.61 4.62 19.14
CA ASP A 459 28.45 3.68 20.23
C ASP A 459 27.39 4.23 21.23
N PRO A 460 26.21 3.64 21.30
CA PRO A 460 25.17 4.21 22.15
C PRO A 460 25.44 3.95 23.62
N LYS A 461 25.12 4.90 24.49
CA LYS A 461 25.04 4.69 25.93
C LYS A 461 23.86 3.79 26.33
N ILE A 462 23.11 3.27 25.35
CA ILE A 462 21.98 2.36 25.57
C ILE A 462 22.53 1.05 26.14
N ARG A 463 22.23 0.83 27.40
CA ARG A 463 22.56 -0.40 28.12
C ARG A 463 21.52 -1.46 27.80
N ALA A 464 21.95 -2.62 27.30
CA ALA A 464 21.10 -3.79 27.26
C ALA A 464 20.64 -4.11 28.70
N LYS A 465 19.35 -4.05 28.99
CA LYS A 465 18.79 -4.42 30.29
C LYS A 465 18.90 -5.94 30.45
N GLY A 466 19.95 -6.41 31.09
CA GLY A 466 20.13 -7.83 31.49
C GLY A 466 21.56 -8.34 31.31
N VAL A 467 21.95 -9.24 32.16
CA VAL A 467 23.09 -10.14 32.38
C VAL A 467 24.53 -9.62 32.18
N LEU A 468 24.83 -8.72 31.27
CA LEU A 468 26.15 -8.14 31.10
C LEU A 468 26.00 -6.65 30.71
N GLU A 469 26.37 -5.74 31.59
CA GLU A 469 26.56 -4.31 31.30
C GLU A 469 27.78 -4.07 30.38
N ILE A 470 27.89 -4.84 29.29
CA ILE A 470 28.95 -4.68 28.32
C ILE A 470 28.50 -3.64 27.32
N PRO A 471 29.31 -2.60 27.04
CA PRO A 471 29.01 -1.66 25.99
C PRO A 471 28.72 -2.40 24.68
N ARG A 472 27.72 -1.98 23.93
CA ARG A 472 27.21 -2.66 22.70
C ARG A 472 28.33 -2.93 21.71
N ARG A 473 29.30 -2.04 21.56
CA ARG A 473 30.48 -2.20 20.75
C ARG A 473 31.34 -3.41 21.14
N GLN A 474 31.42 -3.72 22.44
CA GLN A 474 32.12 -4.91 22.94
C GLN A 474 31.24 -6.16 22.74
N GLN A 475 29.92 -6.06 22.85
CA GLN A 475 28.99 -7.15 22.52
C GLN A 475 29.09 -7.49 21.02
N GLU A 476 29.10 -6.49 20.15
CA GLU A 476 29.35 -6.69 18.72
C GLU A 476 30.72 -7.35 18.51
N ALA A 477 31.81 -6.85 19.11
CA ALA A 477 33.14 -7.41 18.96
C ALA A 477 33.23 -8.87 19.49
N LEU A 478 32.54 -9.21 20.56
CA LEU A 478 32.45 -10.57 21.08
C LEU A 478 31.61 -11.48 20.18
N THR A 479 30.48 -11.01 19.71
CA THR A 479 29.64 -11.73 18.73
C THR A 479 30.43 -11.99 17.45
N PHE A 480 31.21 -11.03 16.99
CA PHE A 480 32.03 -11.16 15.78
C PHE A 480 33.22 -12.10 15.95
N ARG A 481 33.92 -12.09 17.08
CA ARG A 481 35.11 -12.94 17.32
C ARG A 481 34.78 -14.41 17.62
N PHE A 482 33.70 -14.66 18.31
CA PHE A 482 33.29 -15.99 18.76
C PHE A 482 31.96 -16.46 18.13
N GLY A 483 31.31 -15.59 17.34
CA GLY A 483 29.90 -15.68 17.02
C GLY A 483 29.47 -16.88 16.21
N ILE A 484 30.26 -17.31 15.21
CA ILE A 484 29.84 -18.42 14.35
C ILE A 484 29.80 -19.73 15.12
N GLY A 485 30.80 -20.01 15.93
CA GLY A 485 30.84 -21.23 16.73
C GLY A 485 29.84 -21.24 17.87
N ILE A 486 29.63 -20.09 18.51
CA ILE A 486 28.65 -19.91 19.58
C ILE A 486 27.24 -19.85 19.02
N ALA A 487 26.99 -19.10 17.92
CA ALA A 487 25.70 -19.06 17.26
C ALA A 487 25.25 -20.46 16.81
N LYS A 488 26.14 -21.26 16.26
CA LYS A 488 25.84 -22.66 15.89
C LYS A 488 25.47 -23.54 17.09
N ARG A 489 26.08 -23.31 18.27
CA ARG A 489 25.75 -24.04 19.49
C ARG A 489 24.53 -23.52 20.23
N LEU A 490 24.26 -22.20 20.14
CA LEU A 490 23.14 -21.54 20.80
C LEU A 490 21.87 -21.51 19.96
N SER A 491 21.91 -21.97 18.70
CA SER A 491 20.76 -22.05 17.82
C SER A 491 20.32 -23.49 17.61
N PRO A 492 19.59 -24.09 18.56
CA PRO A 492 19.23 -25.51 18.52
C PRO A 492 18.24 -25.85 17.39
N GLY A 493 17.84 -24.91 16.60
CA GLY A 493 16.76 -25.05 15.63
C GLY A 493 15.38 -24.99 16.27
N GLY A 494 14.39 -24.81 15.47
CA GLY A 494 12.99 -24.70 15.87
C GLY A 494 12.38 -23.33 15.66
N GLU A 495 11.08 -23.34 15.47
CA GLU A 495 10.31 -22.13 15.18
C GLU A 495 10.26 -21.19 16.39
N VAL A 496 10.29 -19.92 16.13
CA VAL A 496 10.23 -18.83 17.10
C VAL A 496 8.88 -18.82 17.80
N GLU A 497 8.86 -18.70 19.11
CA GLU A 497 7.63 -18.76 19.88
C GLU A 497 6.69 -17.57 19.57
N GLY A 498 7.22 -16.36 19.40
CA GLY A 498 6.45 -15.20 18.99
C GLY A 498 5.76 -15.40 17.66
N PHE A 499 6.43 -16.00 16.67
CA PHE A 499 5.79 -16.31 15.40
C PHE A 499 4.66 -17.33 15.54
N LYS A 500 4.88 -18.42 16.27
CA LYS A 500 3.84 -19.42 16.57
C LYS A 500 2.61 -18.78 17.22
N HIS A 501 2.87 -17.86 18.16
CA HIS A 501 1.83 -17.15 18.87
C HIS A 501 1.03 -16.25 17.91
N ILE A 502 1.70 -15.37 17.17
CA ILE A 502 1.08 -14.41 16.25
C ILE A 502 0.34 -15.12 15.11
N ARG A 503 0.88 -16.23 14.60
CA ARG A 503 0.24 -17.02 13.55
C ARG A 503 -1.14 -17.56 13.96
N ARG A 504 -1.40 -17.81 15.25
CA ARG A 504 -2.73 -18.22 15.75
C ARG A 504 -3.80 -17.15 15.53
N TYR A 505 -3.41 -15.87 15.52
CA TYR A 505 -4.32 -14.75 15.30
C TYR A 505 -4.42 -14.34 13.83
N LEU A 506 -3.36 -14.52 13.05
CA LEU A 506 -3.24 -13.90 11.73
C LEU A 506 -3.05 -14.93 10.60
N GLU A 507 -2.97 -16.23 10.91
CA GLU A 507 -2.88 -17.34 9.96
C GLU A 507 -1.85 -17.09 8.83
N ASP A 508 -2.26 -17.33 7.56
CA ASP A 508 -1.39 -17.16 6.37
C ASP A 508 -0.84 -15.74 6.24
N PHE A 509 -1.53 -14.72 6.80
CA PHE A 509 -1.04 -13.35 6.74
C PHE A 509 0.29 -13.18 7.47
N ALA A 510 0.49 -13.90 8.57
CA ALA A 510 1.76 -13.93 9.30
C ALA A 510 2.89 -14.55 8.44
N ASP A 511 2.63 -15.64 7.73
CA ASP A 511 3.62 -16.27 6.85
C ASP A 511 4.06 -15.34 5.72
N TYR A 512 3.11 -14.71 5.04
CA TYR A 512 3.41 -13.80 3.94
C TYR A 512 4.04 -12.48 4.37
N SER A 513 3.82 -12.02 5.61
CA SER A 513 4.47 -10.80 6.12
C SER A 513 5.98 -10.90 6.09
N LEU A 514 6.52 -12.10 6.32
CA LEU A 514 7.95 -12.38 6.28
C LEU A 514 8.53 -12.41 4.87
N MET A 515 7.69 -12.55 3.84
CA MET A 515 8.10 -12.46 2.44
C MET A 515 8.18 -11.01 1.94
N CYS A 516 7.57 -10.07 2.66
CA CYS A 516 7.60 -8.66 2.28
C CYS A 516 9.02 -8.11 2.28
N ILE A 517 9.38 -7.36 1.23
CA ILE A 517 10.70 -6.76 1.05
C ILE A 517 10.73 -5.26 1.36
N ASP A 518 9.67 -4.72 1.92
CA ASP A 518 9.55 -3.31 2.36
C ASP A 518 9.85 -2.25 1.29
N CYS A 519 9.68 -2.58 0.02
CA CYS A 519 9.93 -1.66 -1.10
C CYS A 519 8.96 -0.48 -1.17
N ALA A 520 7.87 -0.50 -0.41
CA ALA A 520 6.81 0.52 -0.34
C ALA A 520 6.05 0.79 -1.66
N MET A 521 6.20 -0.03 -2.71
CA MET A 521 5.46 0.15 -3.97
C MET A 521 3.94 0.04 -3.77
N CYS A 522 3.49 -0.87 -2.90
CA CYS A 522 2.08 -1.02 -2.55
C CYS A 522 1.50 0.21 -1.83
N VAL A 523 2.33 1.00 -1.16
CA VAL A 523 1.92 2.24 -0.46
C VAL A 523 1.53 3.31 -1.46
N THR A 524 2.31 3.48 -2.54
CA THR A 524 2.08 4.53 -3.55
C THR A 524 0.81 4.33 -4.37
N VAL A 525 0.38 3.09 -4.56
CA VAL A 525 -0.85 2.78 -5.29
C VAL A 525 -2.07 2.65 -4.38
N CYS A 526 -1.87 2.59 -3.06
CA CYS A 526 -2.96 2.36 -2.11
C CYS A 526 -3.90 3.58 -2.03
N PRO A 527 -5.17 3.46 -2.43
CA PRO A 527 -6.11 4.57 -2.38
C PRO A 527 -6.44 4.98 -0.94
N GLN A 528 -6.46 4.04 0.00
CA GLN A 528 -6.73 4.31 1.40
C GLN A 528 -5.61 5.15 2.03
N TYR A 529 -4.35 4.77 1.80
CA TYR A 529 -3.20 5.52 2.29
C TYR A 529 -3.14 6.94 1.69
N ARG A 530 -3.53 7.13 0.42
CA ARG A 530 -3.59 8.46 -0.21
C ARG A 530 -4.58 9.39 0.48
N LEU A 531 -5.63 8.83 1.08
CA LEU A 531 -6.67 9.61 1.79
C LEU A 531 -6.32 9.81 3.25
N ILE A 532 -5.74 8.81 3.87
CA ILE A 532 -5.34 8.80 5.29
C ILE A 532 -3.89 8.32 5.31
N PRO A 533 -2.92 9.23 5.15
CA PRO A 533 -1.51 8.88 5.10
C PRO A 533 -0.99 8.51 6.50
N GLN A 534 -1.47 7.39 7.02
CA GLN A 534 -1.03 6.73 8.23
C GLN A 534 -0.62 5.31 7.87
N TRP A 535 0.46 4.84 8.48
CA TRP A 535 1.14 3.62 8.07
C TRP A 535 0.29 2.35 8.13
N PRO A 536 -0.52 2.11 9.18
CA PRO A 536 -1.38 0.93 9.27
C PRO A 536 -2.41 0.79 8.14
N TYR A 537 -2.74 1.90 7.47
CA TYR A 537 -3.67 1.88 6.33
C TYR A 537 -3.01 1.53 4.99
N ALA A 538 -1.71 1.26 4.98
CA ALA A 538 -0.99 0.79 3.81
C ALA A 538 -0.63 -0.70 3.95
N PRO A 539 -0.63 -1.49 2.85
CA PRO A 539 -0.30 -2.92 2.95
C PRO A 539 1.05 -3.21 3.60
N LYS A 540 2.07 -2.37 3.33
CA LYS A 540 3.37 -2.50 3.99
C LYS A 540 3.23 -2.35 5.52
N GLY A 541 2.56 -1.30 6.00
CA GLY A 541 2.36 -1.08 7.44
C GLY A 541 1.59 -2.21 8.11
N MET A 542 0.66 -2.86 7.39
CA MET A 542 -0.03 -4.05 7.88
C MET A 542 0.91 -5.25 8.06
N PHE A 543 1.86 -5.45 7.15
CA PHE A 543 2.90 -6.48 7.32
C PHE A 543 3.92 -6.10 8.40
N ASP A 544 4.28 -4.83 8.51
CA ASP A 544 5.17 -4.31 9.56
C ASP A 544 4.57 -4.53 10.95
N PHE A 545 3.24 -4.37 11.10
CA PHE A 545 2.52 -4.70 12.33
C PHE A 545 2.78 -6.14 12.77
N VAL A 546 2.70 -7.10 11.86
CA VAL A 546 2.93 -8.53 12.18
C VAL A 546 4.34 -8.76 12.69
N ARG A 547 5.33 -8.22 12.00
CA ARG A 547 6.73 -8.36 12.38
C ARG A 547 7.05 -7.65 13.69
N GLY A 548 6.46 -6.46 13.89
CA GLY A 548 6.53 -5.75 15.17
C GLY A 548 5.89 -6.52 16.32
N ALA A 549 4.77 -7.20 16.07
CA ALA A 549 4.10 -8.04 17.05
C ALA A 549 4.96 -9.25 17.45
N ILE A 550 5.63 -9.90 16.49
CA ILE A 550 6.57 -10.98 16.76
C ILE A 550 7.72 -10.48 17.66
N ALA A 551 8.31 -9.34 17.32
CA ALA A 551 9.41 -8.76 18.09
C ALA A 551 8.99 -8.38 19.51
N LEU A 552 7.81 -7.78 19.66
CA LEU A 552 7.29 -7.41 20.99
C LEU A 552 7.00 -8.64 21.85
N TYR A 553 6.43 -9.68 21.26
CA TYR A 553 6.21 -10.95 21.98
C TYR A 553 7.53 -11.54 22.50
N GLU A 554 8.56 -11.61 21.64
CA GLU A 554 9.88 -12.13 22.04
C GLU A 554 10.54 -11.29 23.13
N LEU A 555 10.27 -9.97 23.14
CA LEU A 555 10.79 -9.06 24.17
C LEU A 555 10.10 -9.22 25.51
N GLN A 556 8.77 -9.42 25.51
CA GLN A 556 7.91 -9.41 26.70
C GLN A 556 7.49 -10.80 27.18
N GLY A 557 7.57 -11.82 26.31
CA GLY A 557 7.13 -13.19 26.59
C GLY A 557 5.62 -13.40 26.47
N SER A 558 4.85 -12.34 26.21
CA SER A 558 3.40 -12.39 25.98
C SER A 558 2.93 -11.20 25.17
N LEU A 559 1.90 -11.40 24.34
CA LEU A 559 1.21 -10.33 23.61
C LEU A 559 -0.17 -10.83 23.20
N ASP A 560 -1.20 -10.10 23.60
CA ASP A 560 -2.56 -10.31 23.09
C ASP A 560 -2.83 -9.31 21.97
N ILE A 561 -3.37 -9.80 20.84
CA ILE A 561 -3.82 -8.99 19.72
C ILE A 561 -5.33 -8.90 19.79
N PRO A 562 -5.89 -7.72 20.14
CA PRO A 562 -7.34 -7.58 20.23
C PRO A 562 -7.98 -7.59 18.83
N ASP A 563 -9.23 -8.06 18.76
CA ASP A 563 -10.02 -8.08 17.51
C ASP A 563 -10.11 -6.71 16.82
N SER A 564 -10.09 -5.62 17.61
CA SER A 564 -10.05 -4.26 17.07
C SER A 564 -8.78 -3.98 16.26
N ALA A 565 -7.63 -4.49 16.68
CA ALA A 565 -6.38 -4.37 15.94
C ALA A 565 -6.44 -5.18 14.64
N ILE A 566 -6.99 -6.41 14.68
CA ILE A 566 -7.20 -7.22 13.47
C ILE A 566 -8.17 -6.52 12.52
N ALA A 567 -9.26 -5.94 13.04
CA ALA A 567 -10.22 -5.18 12.26
C ALA A 567 -9.57 -3.95 11.59
N GLU A 568 -8.67 -3.25 12.26
CA GLU A 568 -7.97 -2.09 11.73
C GLU A 568 -7.03 -2.48 10.60
N ILE A 569 -6.13 -3.45 10.80
CA ILE A 569 -5.19 -3.89 9.76
C ILE A 569 -5.88 -4.60 8.59
N SER A 570 -7.03 -5.23 8.80
CA SER A 570 -7.83 -5.83 7.73
C SER A 570 -8.78 -4.86 7.05
N GLY A 571 -8.94 -3.64 7.57
CA GLY A 571 -9.90 -2.63 7.14
C GLY A 571 -9.69 -2.04 5.74
N CYS A 572 -8.78 -2.59 4.95
CA CYS A 572 -8.50 -2.14 3.59
C CYS A 572 -9.66 -2.45 2.61
N HIS A 573 -9.62 -1.79 1.45
CA HIS A 573 -10.67 -1.89 0.42
C HIS A 573 -10.57 -3.12 -0.48
N LYS A 574 -9.53 -3.95 -0.32
CA LYS A 574 -9.26 -5.19 -1.08
C LYS A 574 -9.26 -4.99 -2.61
N CYS A 575 -8.98 -3.77 -3.08
CA CYS A 575 -9.08 -3.40 -4.50
C CYS A 575 -8.07 -4.10 -5.43
N GLY A 576 -7.05 -4.78 -4.88
CA GLY A 576 -6.06 -5.55 -5.64
C GLY A 576 -4.96 -4.72 -6.32
N LEU A 577 -4.96 -3.38 -6.23
CA LEU A 577 -3.92 -2.56 -6.86
C LEU A 577 -2.52 -2.88 -6.31
N CYS A 578 -2.42 -3.22 -5.04
CA CYS A 578 -1.16 -3.63 -4.39
C CYS A 578 -0.63 -4.98 -4.91
N ASP A 579 -1.52 -5.91 -5.28
CA ASP A 579 -1.13 -7.20 -5.85
C ASP A 579 -0.43 -7.01 -7.20
N GLY A 580 -0.95 -6.10 -8.04
CA GLY A 580 -0.41 -5.79 -9.36
C GLY A 580 0.98 -5.17 -9.36
N VAL A 581 1.36 -4.46 -8.28
CA VAL A 581 2.67 -3.81 -8.16
C VAL A 581 3.65 -4.54 -7.25
N CYS A 582 3.20 -5.60 -6.56
CA CYS A 582 4.07 -6.36 -5.66
C CYS A 582 5.12 -7.16 -6.44
N PRO A 583 6.42 -6.83 -6.34
CA PRO A 583 7.46 -7.54 -7.08
C PRO A 583 7.67 -8.96 -6.57
N VAL A 584 7.31 -9.24 -5.32
CA VAL A 584 7.32 -10.59 -4.72
C VAL A 584 6.08 -11.40 -5.10
N ARG A 585 5.02 -10.72 -5.62
CA ARG A 585 3.73 -11.32 -5.97
C ARG A 585 2.99 -11.90 -4.77
N ILE A 586 3.04 -11.22 -3.64
CA ILE A 586 2.21 -11.55 -2.49
C ILE A 586 0.75 -11.25 -2.87
N PRO A 587 -0.19 -12.20 -2.68
CA PRO A 587 -1.61 -11.98 -2.95
C PRO A 587 -2.27 -11.16 -1.82
N ILE A 588 -1.86 -9.91 -1.67
CA ILE A 588 -2.16 -9.05 -0.52
C ILE A 588 -3.66 -8.91 -0.29
N SER A 589 -4.40 -8.63 -1.36
CA SER A 589 -5.85 -8.43 -1.26
C SER A 589 -6.58 -9.69 -0.79
N THR A 590 -6.17 -10.87 -1.25
CA THR A 590 -6.72 -12.16 -0.84
C THR A 590 -6.41 -12.46 0.63
N LEU A 591 -5.18 -12.20 1.07
CA LEU A 591 -4.78 -12.36 2.46
C LEU A 591 -5.58 -11.45 3.40
N LEU A 592 -5.82 -10.20 3.00
CA LEU A 592 -6.61 -9.25 3.79
C LEU A 592 -8.10 -9.62 3.83
N ILE A 593 -8.63 -10.27 2.80
CA ILE A 593 -9.99 -10.84 2.81
C ILE A 593 -10.07 -11.98 3.83
N LYS A 594 -9.10 -12.90 3.82
CA LYS A 594 -9.03 -13.99 4.82
C LYS A 594 -8.90 -13.43 6.24
N LEU A 595 -8.00 -12.48 6.46
CA LEU A 595 -7.82 -11.86 7.77
C LEU A 595 -9.10 -11.18 8.25
N ASN A 596 -9.83 -10.50 7.36
CA ASN A 596 -11.09 -9.87 7.68
C ASN A 596 -12.17 -10.88 8.11
N SER A 597 -12.09 -12.13 7.66
CA SER A 597 -13.06 -13.16 8.06
C SER A 597 -12.98 -13.54 9.53
N LEU A 598 -11.85 -13.28 10.19
CA LEU A 598 -11.66 -13.55 11.63
C LEU A 598 -12.48 -12.56 12.50
N VAL A 599 -12.73 -11.35 11.99
CA VAL A 599 -13.43 -10.27 12.68
C VAL A 599 -14.64 -9.75 11.90
N ALA A 600 -15.15 -10.55 10.95
CA ALA A 600 -16.21 -10.14 10.05
C ALA A 600 -17.46 -9.68 10.77
N LYS A 601 -17.89 -8.44 10.51
CA LYS A 601 -19.20 -7.95 10.93
C LYS A 601 -20.25 -8.43 9.94
N LYS A 602 -21.46 -8.75 10.43
CA LYS A 602 -22.59 -9.05 9.56
C LYS A 602 -22.86 -7.86 8.64
N ILE A 603 -22.82 -8.11 7.33
CA ILE A 603 -23.22 -7.11 6.34
C ILE A 603 -24.74 -7.21 6.20
N PRO A 604 -25.44 -6.06 6.23
CA PRO A 604 -26.85 -6.01 5.94
C PRO A 604 -27.17 -6.52 4.54
N GLU A 605 -28.25 -7.26 4.39
CA GLU A 605 -28.75 -7.65 3.07
C GLU A 605 -29.43 -6.46 2.41
N GLU A 606 -28.98 -6.14 1.20
CA GLU A 606 -29.70 -5.20 0.34
C GLU A 606 -30.79 -5.97 -0.40
N PRO A 607 -31.99 -5.39 -0.54
CA PRO A 607 -33.08 -6.04 -1.25
C PRO A 607 -32.70 -6.34 -2.71
N ALA A 608 -33.16 -7.49 -3.21
CA ALA A 608 -33.00 -7.84 -4.61
C ALA A 608 -33.89 -6.94 -5.47
N VAL A 609 -33.31 -6.23 -6.43
CA VAL A 609 -34.02 -5.35 -7.36
C VAL A 609 -33.88 -5.89 -8.78
N GLU A 610 -34.97 -6.23 -9.45
CA GLU A 610 -34.95 -6.64 -10.84
C GLU A 610 -35.39 -5.48 -11.75
N LEU A 611 -34.49 -5.08 -12.64
CA LEU A 611 -34.77 -4.06 -13.66
C LEU A 611 -35.20 -4.73 -14.95
N SER A 612 -36.13 -4.10 -15.69
CA SER A 612 -36.48 -4.54 -17.01
C SER A 612 -35.35 -4.26 -18.00
N LEU A 613 -34.62 -5.31 -18.39
CA LEU A 613 -33.51 -5.22 -19.33
C LEU A 613 -33.95 -5.37 -20.79
N PHE A 614 -35.15 -5.91 -21.01
CA PHE A 614 -35.68 -6.23 -22.33
C PHE A 614 -36.73 -5.18 -22.73
N SER A 615 -36.23 -3.96 -23.01
CA SER A 615 -37.12 -2.81 -23.30
C SER A 615 -37.65 -2.78 -24.74
N ASP A 616 -37.06 -3.57 -25.64
CA ASP A 616 -37.40 -3.64 -27.06
C ASP A 616 -37.16 -5.06 -27.63
N GLN A 617 -37.62 -5.30 -28.84
CA GLN A 617 -37.50 -6.59 -29.50
C GLN A 617 -36.04 -6.96 -29.79
N GLU A 618 -35.17 -5.96 -29.95
CA GLU A 618 -33.76 -6.16 -30.21
C GLU A 618 -33.06 -6.78 -28.99
N THR A 619 -33.24 -6.23 -27.80
CA THR A 619 -32.67 -6.76 -26.55
C THR A 619 -33.28 -8.09 -26.14
N ALA A 620 -34.60 -8.24 -26.33
CA ALA A 620 -35.32 -9.50 -26.02
C ALA A 620 -34.84 -10.65 -26.89
N SER A 621 -34.48 -10.40 -28.14
CA SER A 621 -34.04 -11.41 -29.08
C SER A 621 -32.71 -12.10 -28.69
N VAL A 622 -31.89 -11.50 -27.83
CA VAL A 622 -30.60 -12.04 -27.38
C VAL A 622 -30.74 -13.12 -26.33
N ASN A 623 -31.82 -13.05 -25.51
CA ASN A 623 -31.99 -13.97 -24.38
C ASN A 623 -32.43 -15.35 -24.83
N ASP A 624 -31.59 -16.35 -24.54
CA ASP A 624 -31.89 -17.77 -24.71
C ASP A 624 -31.62 -18.51 -23.40
N PRO A 625 -32.66 -18.89 -22.66
CA PRO A 625 -32.51 -19.57 -21.37
C PRO A 625 -31.73 -20.91 -21.44
N ASN A 626 -31.64 -21.51 -22.62
CA ASN A 626 -30.95 -22.79 -22.83
C ASN A 626 -29.50 -22.64 -23.29
N SER A 627 -29.02 -21.39 -23.47
CA SER A 627 -27.65 -21.14 -23.89
C SER A 627 -26.65 -21.57 -22.84
N GLN A 628 -25.55 -22.17 -23.30
CA GLN A 628 -24.38 -22.47 -22.45
C GLN A 628 -23.50 -21.25 -22.18
N TYR A 629 -23.77 -20.11 -22.84
CA TYR A 629 -23.15 -18.84 -22.59
C TYR A 629 -24.05 -18.02 -21.68
N VAL A 630 -23.47 -17.47 -20.60
CA VAL A 630 -24.21 -16.69 -19.60
C VAL A 630 -23.71 -15.26 -19.61
N LEU A 631 -24.60 -14.28 -19.75
CA LEU A 631 -24.33 -12.89 -19.45
C LEU A 631 -24.74 -12.64 -17.99
N TRP A 632 -23.76 -12.36 -17.15
CA TRP A 632 -24.01 -11.95 -15.78
C TRP A 632 -24.12 -10.42 -15.70
N VAL A 633 -25.33 -9.92 -15.54
CA VAL A 633 -25.59 -8.50 -15.29
C VAL A 633 -25.39 -8.20 -13.82
N GLY A 634 -26.11 -8.88 -12.93
CA GLY A 634 -25.97 -8.78 -11.48
C GLY A 634 -26.34 -7.42 -10.90
N LYS A 635 -26.44 -7.35 -9.58
CA LYS A 635 -26.82 -6.14 -8.86
C LYS A 635 -25.84 -4.96 -8.98
N ASN A 636 -24.59 -5.22 -9.36
CA ASN A 636 -23.57 -4.16 -9.54
C ASN A 636 -23.93 -3.20 -10.68
N LEU A 637 -24.82 -3.60 -11.59
CA LEU A 637 -25.30 -2.78 -12.70
C LEU A 637 -26.51 -1.89 -12.34
N LEU A 638 -27.09 -2.03 -11.13
CA LEU A 638 -28.20 -1.19 -10.68
C LEU A 638 -27.88 0.31 -10.72
N THR A 639 -26.64 0.69 -10.51
CA THR A 639 -26.18 2.09 -10.57
C THR A 639 -25.96 2.60 -11.99
N ASN A 640 -25.89 1.69 -12.99
CA ASN A 640 -25.67 2.04 -14.38
C ASN A 640 -26.31 1.04 -15.35
N PRO A 641 -27.64 0.93 -15.35
CA PRO A 641 -28.37 -0.07 -16.15
C PRO A 641 -28.22 0.12 -17.66
N ALA A 642 -27.90 1.31 -18.12
CA ALA A 642 -27.63 1.61 -19.54
C ALA A 642 -26.49 0.74 -20.12
N VAL A 643 -25.52 0.35 -19.30
CA VAL A 643 -24.43 -0.52 -19.71
C VAL A 643 -24.96 -1.92 -20.04
N ALA A 644 -25.90 -2.46 -19.25
CA ALA A 644 -26.50 -3.78 -19.50
C ALA A 644 -27.30 -3.78 -20.81
N ILE A 645 -28.11 -2.77 -21.04
CA ILE A 645 -28.88 -2.62 -22.30
C ILE A 645 -27.93 -2.47 -23.50
N THR A 646 -26.89 -1.65 -23.37
CA THR A 646 -25.87 -1.51 -24.41
C THR A 646 -25.15 -2.83 -24.70
N ALA A 647 -24.84 -3.59 -23.67
CA ALA A 647 -24.24 -4.93 -23.80
C ALA A 647 -25.14 -5.88 -24.60
N LEU A 648 -26.45 -5.92 -24.30
CA LEU A 648 -27.42 -6.73 -25.05
C LEU A 648 -27.47 -6.34 -26.53
N LYS A 649 -27.48 -5.04 -26.85
CA LYS A 649 -27.44 -4.57 -28.24
C LYS A 649 -26.12 -4.95 -28.95
N VAL A 650 -24.98 -4.87 -28.26
CA VAL A 650 -23.71 -5.34 -28.81
C VAL A 650 -23.75 -6.85 -29.09
N LEU A 651 -24.25 -7.65 -28.16
CA LEU A 651 -24.40 -9.09 -28.32
C LEU A 651 -25.35 -9.45 -29.46
N ASN A 652 -26.45 -8.73 -29.63
CA ASN A 652 -27.35 -8.88 -30.77
C ASN A 652 -26.64 -8.60 -32.09
N LYS A 653 -25.90 -7.50 -32.17
CA LYS A 653 -25.10 -7.14 -33.36
C LYS A 653 -24.05 -8.21 -33.70
N MET A 654 -23.53 -8.92 -32.69
CA MET A 654 -22.62 -10.06 -32.88
C MET A 654 -23.36 -11.35 -33.24
N GLY A 655 -24.69 -11.38 -33.27
CA GLY A 655 -25.49 -12.55 -33.54
C GLY A 655 -25.44 -13.61 -32.45
N LEU A 656 -25.10 -13.27 -31.22
CA LEU A 656 -24.98 -14.18 -30.12
C LEU A 656 -26.31 -14.34 -29.37
N LYS A 657 -26.63 -15.60 -29.03
CA LYS A 657 -27.75 -15.97 -28.15
C LYS A 657 -27.17 -16.38 -26.80
N ILE A 658 -27.67 -15.82 -25.72
CA ILE A 658 -27.04 -15.93 -24.42
C ILE A 658 -28.10 -16.00 -23.30
N LYS A 659 -27.85 -16.78 -22.27
CA LYS A 659 -28.70 -16.77 -21.06
C LYS A 659 -28.36 -15.53 -20.23
N VAL A 660 -29.33 -14.68 -19.95
CA VAL A 660 -29.14 -13.45 -19.20
C VAL A 660 -29.52 -13.65 -17.73
N ILE A 661 -28.61 -13.36 -16.82
CA ILE A 661 -28.87 -13.32 -15.37
C ILE A 661 -29.00 -11.84 -14.99
N GLY A 662 -30.18 -11.47 -14.51
CA GLY A 662 -30.58 -10.08 -14.30
C GLY A 662 -30.00 -9.41 -13.05
N THR A 663 -30.52 -8.23 -12.76
CA THR A 663 -30.01 -7.33 -11.71
C THR A 663 -30.38 -7.77 -10.28
N SER A 664 -31.36 -8.68 -10.11
CA SER A 664 -31.70 -9.27 -8.81
C SER A 664 -30.64 -10.27 -8.31
N ALA A 665 -29.76 -10.74 -9.21
CA ALA A 665 -28.73 -11.70 -8.85
C ALA A 665 -27.53 -11.01 -8.18
N ASP A 666 -27.07 -11.58 -7.07
CA ASP A 666 -25.91 -11.12 -6.32
C ASP A 666 -24.81 -12.15 -6.39
N SER A 667 -23.67 -11.80 -7.00
CA SER A 667 -22.50 -12.69 -7.07
C SER A 667 -21.90 -13.03 -5.70
N GLY A 668 -22.25 -12.26 -4.65
CA GLY A 668 -21.66 -12.38 -3.33
C GLY A 668 -20.36 -11.57 -3.15
N PHE A 669 -20.03 -10.70 -4.10
CA PHE A 669 -18.79 -9.92 -4.05
C PHE A 669 -18.59 -9.18 -2.72
N MET A 670 -19.63 -8.49 -2.23
CA MET A 670 -19.53 -7.75 -0.97
C MET A 670 -19.34 -8.68 0.25
N ASP A 671 -19.98 -9.84 0.26
CA ASP A 671 -19.77 -10.83 1.31
C ASP A 671 -18.36 -11.40 1.28
N TYR A 672 -17.85 -11.67 0.07
CA TYR A 672 -16.48 -12.14 -0.14
C TYR A 672 -15.44 -11.16 0.39
N ILE A 673 -15.46 -9.89 -0.08
CA ILE A 673 -14.43 -8.90 0.33
C ILE A 673 -14.55 -8.50 1.81
N SER A 674 -15.70 -8.71 2.42
CA SER A 674 -15.93 -8.42 3.84
C SER A 674 -15.60 -9.61 4.74
N GLY A 675 -15.20 -10.75 4.17
CA GLY A 675 -14.85 -11.96 4.92
C GLY A 675 -16.08 -12.75 5.44
N ASN A 676 -17.28 -12.45 4.94
CA ASN A 676 -18.51 -13.14 5.35
C ASN A 676 -18.69 -14.46 4.58
N GLY A 677 -17.78 -15.41 4.82
CA GLY A 677 -17.65 -16.64 4.04
C GLY A 677 -18.92 -17.50 4.00
N ASN A 678 -19.69 -17.59 5.10
CA ASN A 678 -20.92 -18.39 5.15
C ASN A 678 -21.99 -17.85 4.20
N LYS A 679 -22.24 -16.53 4.24
CA LYS A 679 -23.19 -15.89 3.32
C LYS A 679 -22.71 -15.94 1.87
N PHE A 680 -21.42 -15.76 1.67
CA PHE A 680 -20.81 -15.90 0.35
C PHE A 680 -21.04 -17.31 -0.23
N ILE A 681 -20.80 -18.35 0.55
CA ILE A 681 -21.03 -19.77 0.15
C ILE A 681 -22.51 -20.02 -0.16
N GLU A 682 -23.42 -19.47 0.62
CA GLU A 682 -24.87 -19.60 0.37
C GLU A 682 -25.25 -19.00 -0.98
N LYS A 683 -24.83 -17.76 -1.26
CA LYS A 683 -25.07 -17.11 -2.55
C LYS A 683 -24.37 -17.84 -3.69
N MET A 684 -23.13 -18.28 -3.50
CA MET A 684 -22.40 -19.06 -4.47
C MET A 684 -23.15 -20.33 -4.87
N LYS A 685 -23.63 -21.12 -3.91
CA LYS A 685 -24.41 -22.33 -4.17
C LYS A 685 -25.67 -22.03 -5.01
N LYS A 686 -26.43 -20.98 -4.62
CA LYS A 686 -27.60 -20.53 -5.37
C LYS A 686 -27.26 -20.15 -6.81
N ASN A 687 -26.17 -19.41 -6.99
CA ASN A 687 -25.75 -18.95 -8.30
C ASN A 687 -25.20 -20.09 -9.17
N LEU A 688 -24.47 -21.05 -8.58
CA LEU A 688 -23.98 -22.24 -9.30
C LEU A 688 -25.13 -23.04 -9.89
N ASN A 689 -26.24 -23.20 -9.19
CA ASN A 689 -27.45 -23.84 -9.74
C ASN A 689 -28.03 -23.08 -10.95
N ASN A 690 -27.96 -21.74 -10.93
CA ASN A 690 -28.44 -20.91 -12.03
C ASN A 690 -27.54 -20.94 -13.27
N ILE A 691 -26.26 -21.24 -13.10
CA ILE A 691 -25.26 -21.32 -14.16
C ILE A 691 -24.80 -22.75 -14.44
N GLU A 692 -25.53 -23.74 -13.93
CA GLU A 692 -25.27 -25.15 -14.19
C GLU A 692 -25.25 -25.42 -15.69
N ASN A 693 -24.27 -26.20 -16.15
CA ASN A 693 -24.00 -26.49 -17.55
C ASN A 693 -23.50 -25.33 -18.42
N SER A 694 -23.17 -24.19 -17.84
CA SER A 694 -22.55 -23.08 -18.55
C SER A 694 -21.08 -23.37 -18.82
N ILE A 695 -20.60 -23.04 -20.05
CA ILE A 695 -19.20 -23.17 -20.44
C ILE A 695 -18.44 -21.84 -20.28
N GLU A 696 -19.16 -20.71 -20.42
CA GLU A 696 -18.58 -19.38 -20.31
C GLU A 696 -19.54 -18.42 -19.58
N ILE A 697 -19.00 -17.67 -18.63
CA ILE A 697 -19.69 -16.57 -17.96
C ILE A 697 -19.09 -15.27 -18.46
N ILE A 698 -19.89 -14.44 -19.11
CA ILE A 698 -19.53 -13.11 -19.56
C ILE A 698 -19.94 -12.11 -18.50
N THR A 699 -19.00 -11.31 -18.00
CA THR A 699 -19.23 -10.32 -16.95
C THR A 699 -19.18 -8.90 -17.49
N LEU A 700 -19.94 -8.00 -16.86
CA LEU A 700 -20.00 -6.57 -17.17
C LEU A 700 -19.31 -5.70 -16.14
N SER A 701 -18.89 -6.27 -15.03
CA SER A 701 -18.20 -5.56 -13.96
C SER A 701 -16.93 -6.29 -13.52
N PRO A 702 -15.86 -5.56 -13.18
CA PRO A 702 -14.63 -6.16 -12.62
C PRO A 702 -14.87 -6.90 -11.30
N GLU A 703 -15.85 -6.45 -10.51
CA GLU A 703 -16.23 -7.05 -9.24
C GLU A 703 -16.77 -8.46 -9.44
N ASP A 704 -17.69 -8.64 -10.40
CA ASP A 704 -18.27 -9.94 -10.73
C ASP A 704 -17.22 -10.84 -11.42
N TYR A 705 -16.39 -10.27 -12.31
CA TYR A 705 -15.28 -11.01 -12.91
C TYR A 705 -14.39 -11.63 -11.83
N ARG A 706 -13.91 -10.84 -10.88
CA ARG A 706 -13.07 -11.34 -9.78
C ARG A 706 -13.80 -12.36 -8.90
N THR A 707 -15.07 -12.16 -8.66
CA THR A 707 -15.86 -13.10 -7.85
C THR A 707 -15.92 -14.48 -8.52
N PHE A 708 -16.23 -14.55 -9.81
CA PHE A 708 -16.33 -15.81 -10.52
C PHE A 708 -14.97 -16.41 -10.85
N SER A 709 -13.97 -15.60 -11.25
CA SER A 709 -12.66 -16.08 -11.68
C SER A 709 -11.76 -16.54 -10.54
N VAL A 710 -11.91 -15.93 -9.36
CA VAL A 710 -11.05 -16.19 -8.18
C VAL A 710 -11.87 -16.80 -7.05
N ALA A 711 -12.84 -16.04 -6.50
CA ALA A 711 -13.51 -16.45 -5.27
C ALA A 711 -14.30 -17.75 -5.42
N TYR A 712 -15.04 -17.93 -6.51
CA TYR A 712 -15.78 -19.18 -6.76
C TYR A 712 -14.84 -20.38 -6.93
N LYS A 713 -13.68 -20.21 -7.59
CA LYS A 713 -12.69 -21.29 -7.72
C LYS A 713 -12.07 -21.70 -6.39
N ASP A 714 -11.79 -20.72 -5.53
CA ASP A 714 -11.21 -20.99 -4.22
C ASP A 714 -12.20 -21.69 -3.30
N TYR A 715 -13.44 -21.21 -3.25
CA TYR A 715 -14.47 -21.75 -2.37
C TYR A 715 -15.16 -23.00 -2.92
N SER A 716 -15.15 -23.26 -4.22
CA SER A 716 -15.74 -24.49 -4.80
C SER A 716 -15.06 -25.75 -4.27
N LYS A 717 -13.77 -25.70 -4.02
CA LYS A 717 -13.01 -26.79 -3.42
C LYS A 717 -13.51 -27.13 -2.01
N LEU A 718 -13.95 -26.12 -1.24
CA LEU A 718 -14.45 -26.28 0.12
C LEU A 718 -15.84 -26.95 0.16
N ILE A 719 -16.64 -26.77 -0.91
CA ILE A 719 -18.00 -27.34 -0.99
C ILE A 719 -18.06 -28.60 -1.84
N GLY A 720 -16.91 -29.13 -2.30
CA GLY A 720 -16.85 -30.34 -3.12
C GLY A 720 -17.47 -30.17 -4.53
N SER A 721 -17.57 -28.95 -5.02
CA SER A 721 -18.09 -28.66 -6.37
C SER A 721 -16.95 -28.46 -7.36
N ASN A 722 -17.03 -29.11 -8.50
CA ASN A 722 -16.15 -28.90 -9.65
C ASN A 722 -16.87 -28.00 -10.67
N ALA A 723 -16.98 -26.71 -10.37
CA ALA A 723 -17.53 -25.76 -11.34
C ALA A 723 -16.45 -25.42 -12.38
N TYR A 724 -16.57 -25.96 -13.58
CA TYR A 724 -15.71 -25.66 -14.72
C TYR A 724 -16.46 -24.72 -15.68
N PHE A 725 -16.14 -23.43 -15.61
CA PHE A 725 -16.55 -22.42 -16.58
C PHE A 725 -15.43 -21.42 -16.82
N GLU A 726 -15.36 -20.88 -18.03
CA GLU A 726 -14.49 -19.76 -18.34
C GLU A 726 -15.18 -18.45 -17.92
N VAL A 727 -14.43 -17.51 -17.41
CA VAL A 727 -14.95 -16.16 -17.07
C VAL A 727 -14.30 -15.15 -17.99
N VAL A 728 -15.09 -14.41 -18.74
CA VAL A 728 -14.59 -13.46 -19.75
C VAL A 728 -15.28 -12.11 -19.58
N PRO A 729 -14.53 -11.00 -19.48
CA PRO A 729 -15.12 -9.65 -19.57
C PRO A 729 -15.71 -9.44 -20.96
N LEU A 730 -16.89 -8.81 -21.05
CA LEU A 730 -17.55 -8.60 -22.35
C LEU A 730 -16.67 -7.80 -23.32
N GLU A 731 -15.96 -6.81 -22.83
CA GLU A 731 -15.05 -5.98 -23.64
C GLU A 731 -14.01 -6.83 -24.35
N LEU A 732 -13.41 -7.79 -23.64
CA LEU A 732 -12.41 -8.67 -24.21
C LEU A 732 -13.05 -9.62 -25.23
N ARG A 733 -14.25 -10.09 -24.99
CA ARG A 733 -15.02 -10.90 -25.95
C ARG A 733 -15.28 -10.13 -27.25
N VAL A 734 -15.72 -8.89 -27.15
CA VAL A 734 -15.96 -7.99 -28.30
C VAL A 734 -14.66 -7.71 -29.05
N LEU A 735 -13.60 -7.33 -28.35
CA LEU A 735 -12.30 -7.03 -28.95
C LEU A 735 -11.67 -8.24 -29.67
N LYS A 736 -11.93 -9.45 -29.24
CA LYS A 736 -11.48 -10.68 -29.91
C LYS A 736 -12.29 -11.00 -31.18
N SER A 737 -13.58 -10.67 -31.19
CA SER A 737 -14.51 -11.13 -32.23
C SER A 737 -14.86 -10.09 -33.31
N VAL A 738 -14.65 -8.81 -33.02
CA VAL A 738 -15.06 -7.70 -33.91
C VAL A 738 -13.85 -6.94 -34.46
N ILE A 739 -13.92 -6.55 -35.73
CA ILE A 739 -12.91 -5.72 -36.38
C ILE A 739 -13.27 -4.24 -36.13
N PHE A 740 -12.33 -3.48 -35.61
CA PHE A 740 -12.40 -2.03 -35.42
C PHE A 740 -11.21 -1.39 -36.12
N ASP A 741 -11.39 -0.17 -36.58
CA ASP A 741 -10.30 0.71 -36.99
C ASP A 741 -10.23 1.88 -36.00
N GLY A 742 -9.17 1.92 -35.21
CA GLY A 742 -8.95 2.92 -34.17
C GLY A 742 -8.49 4.27 -34.72
N ASN A 743 -8.09 4.35 -36.01
CA ASN A 743 -7.66 5.58 -36.70
C ASN A 743 -6.67 6.44 -35.88
N ASN A 744 -5.80 5.82 -35.10
CA ASN A 744 -4.87 6.47 -34.17
C ASN A 744 -5.56 7.35 -33.10
N GLU A 745 -6.83 7.10 -32.79
CA GLU A 745 -7.55 7.82 -31.76
C GLU A 745 -6.91 7.64 -30.38
N ASN A 746 -6.72 8.75 -29.66
CA ASN A 746 -6.20 8.73 -28.31
C ASN A 746 -7.34 8.46 -27.32
N ILE A 747 -7.19 7.44 -26.48
CA ILE A 747 -8.15 7.11 -25.44
C ILE A 747 -7.48 7.09 -24.06
N ASN A 748 -8.15 7.70 -23.08
CA ASN A 748 -7.76 7.67 -21.67
C ASN A 748 -8.51 6.51 -21.01
N LEU A 749 -7.84 5.36 -20.81
CA LEU A 749 -8.45 4.16 -20.26
C LEU A 749 -8.17 4.03 -18.77
N HIS A 750 -9.19 4.21 -17.95
CA HIS A 750 -9.13 4.00 -16.52
C HIS A 750 -9.22 2.50 -16.18
N ILE A 751 -8.15 2.00 -15.57
CA ILE A 751 -8.07 0.63 -15.06
C ILE A 751 -8.70 0.63 -13.66
N ALA A 752 -9.88 0.06 -13.60
CA ALA A 752 -10.64 -0.03 -12.36
C ALA A 752 -10.02 -1.05 -11.38
N CYS A 753 -10.37 -0.93 -10.12
CA CYS A 753 -10.15 -1.97 -9.12
C CYS A 753 -10.65 -3.32 -9.66
N PHE A 754 -9.95 -4.39 -9.36
CA PHE A 754 -10.30 -5.77 -9.79
C PHE A 754 -10.23 -6.07 -11.30
N SER A 755 -9.84 -5.11 -12.15
CA SER A 755 -9.66 -5.32 -13.60
C SER A 755 -8.20 -5.54 -14.00
N THR A 756 -7.26 -5.43 -13.08
CA THR A 756 -5.82 -5.52 -13.34
C THR A 756 -5.40 -6.85 -13.99
N GLU A 757 -6.14 -7.93 -13.74
CA GLU A 757 -5.83 -9.27 -14.28
C GLU A 757 -5.99 -9.35 -15.80
N TYR A 758 -6.90 -8.57 -16.40
CA TYR A 758 -7.20 -8.60 -17.83
C TYR A 758 -6.97 -7.27 -18.56
N ALA A 759 -6.66 -6.21 -17.83
CA ALA A 759 -6.51 -4.87 -18.40
C ALA A 759 -5.40 -4.79 -19.45
N ASP A 760 -4.27 -5.44 -19.22
CA ASP A 760 -3.14 -5.40 -20.14
C ASP A 760 -3.47 -6.11 -21.46
N GLU A 761 -4.26 -7.19 -21.44
CA GLU A 761 -4.75 -7.84 -22.67
C GLU A 761 -5.74 -6.93 -23.42
N ILE A 762 -6.62 -6.21 -22.71
CA ILE A 762 -7.50 -5.21 -23.32
C ILE A 762 -6.69 -4.09 -23.99
N ILE A 763 -5.68 -3.53 -23.30
CA ILE A 763 -4.81 -2.49 -23.84
C ILE A 763 -4.10 -2.98 -25.10
N LYS A 764 -3.54 -4.19 -25.07
CA LYS A 764 -2.91 -4.83 -26.21
C LYS A 764 -3.88 -4.94 -27.40
N ARG A 765 -5.09 -5.45 -27.17
CA ARG A 765 -6.10 -5.60 -28.23
C ARG A 765 -6.58 -4.26 -28.82
N LEU A 766 -6.74 -3.25 -27.97
CA LEU A 766 -7.05 -1.90 -28.45
C LEU A 766 -5.92 -1.32 -29.30
N SER A 767 -4.66 -1.53 -28.90
CA SER A 767 -3.49 -1.08 -29.66
C SER A 767 -3.36 -1.79 -31.00
N GLU A 768 -3.59 -3.12 -31.04
CA GLU A 768 -3.65 -3.93 -32.27
C GLU A 768 -4.74 -3.42 -33.24
N LYS A 769 -5.79 -2.79 -32.73
CA LYS A 769 -6.88 -2.18 -33.51
C LYS A 769 -6.65 -0.70 -33.83
N GLY A 770 -5.44 -0.18 -33.59
CA GLY A 770 -5.04 1.17 -34.00
C GLY A 770 -5.42 2.28 -33.00
N PHE A 771 -5.84 1.96 -31.77
CA PHE A 771 -6.05 2.98 -30.73
C PHE A 771 -4.73 3.30 -30.01
N LYS A 772 -4.54 4.57 -29.66
CA LYS A 772 -3.45 5.03 -28.78
C LYS A 772 -3.96 5.10 -27.34
N VAL A 773 -3.64 4.09 -26.55
CA VAL A 773 -4.17 3.94 -25.19
C VAL A 773 -3.27 4.59 -24.16
N ARG A 774 -3.80 5.59 -23.43
CA ARG A 774 -3.19 6.12 -22.22
C ARG A 774 -3.80 5.43 -21.00
N LYS A 775 -3.01 4.62 -20.33
CA LYS A 775 -3.42 3.92 -19.09
C LYS A 775 -3.58 4.92 -17.94
N ILE A 776 -4.74 4.92 -17.30
CA ILE A 776 -5.01 5.68 -16.07
C ILE A 776 -5.15 4.68 -14.92
N GLU A 777 -4.26 4.74 -13.95
CA GLU A 777 -4.30 3.92 -12.74
C GLU A 777 -4.82 4.74 -11.56
N GLY A 778 -5.66 4.15 -10.75
CA GLY A 778 -6.19 4.77 -9.54
C GLY A 778 -7.55 4.22 -9.15
N CYS A 779 -8.02 4.57 -7.97
CA CYS A 779 -9.36 4.19 -7.51
C CYS A 779 -10.32 5.36 -7.71
N SER A 780 -11.45 5.11 -8.37
CA SER A 780 -12.53 6.08 -8.52
C SER A 780 -13.31 6.34 -7.21
N GLY A 781 -13.12 5.50 -6.20
CA GLY A 781 -13.87 5.55 -4.96
C GLY A 781 -15.26 4.91 -5.03
N ALA A 782 -15.70 4.41 -6.18
CA ALA A 782 -17.08 3.93 -6.37
C ALA A 782 -17.50 2.81 -5.42
N VAL A 783 -16.67 1.78 -5.25
CA VAL A 783 -16.94 0.65 -4.32
C VAL A 783 -16.88 1.10 -2.84
N LEU A 784 -16.21 2.21 -2.58
CA LEU A 784 -15.86 2.71 -1.26
C LEU A 784 -16.78 3.82 -0.77
N GLU A 785 -17.71 4.25 -1.58
CA GLU A 785 -18.55 5.41 -1.31
C GLU A 785 -19.27 5.31 0.05
N LYS A 786 -19.73 4.11 0.41
CA LYS A 786 -20.39 3.85 1.70
C LYS A 786 -19.46 4.11 2.90
N ASN A 787 -18.15 3.88 2.73
CA ASN A 787 -17.15 4.01 3.81
C ASN A 787 -16.45 5.36 3.81
N LEU A 788 -16.30 5.99 2.66
CA LEU A 788 -15.48 7.19 2.48
C LEU A 788 -16.28 8.48 2.26
N GLY A 789 -17.57 8.42 1.88
CA GLY A 789 -18.41 9.59 1.64
C GLY A 789 -17.74 10.60 0.71
N ARG A 790 -17.66 11.88 1.15
CA ARG A 790 -17.02 12.98 0.37
C ARG A 790 -15.60 12.71 -0.08
N ARG A 791 -14.85 11.82 0.58
CA ARG A 791 -13.48 11.46 0.17
C ARG A 791 -13.46 10.67 -1.13
N ALA A 792 -14.49 9.84 -1.37
CA ALA A 792 -14.66 9.15 -2.66
C ALA A 792 -14.86 10.15 -3.81
N ASP A 793 -15.60 11.25 -3.58
CA ASP A 793 -15.78 12.32 -4.57
C ASP A 793 -14.46 13.00 -4.93
N LEU A 794 -13.63 13.29 -3.92
CA LEU A 794 -12.30 13.89 -4.14
C LEU A 794 -11.39 13.00 -4.98
N MET A 795 -11.45 11.66 -4.78
CA MET A 795 -10.67 10.72 -5.58
C MET A 795 -11.08 10.75 -7.05
N ALA A 796 -12.37 10.68 -7.31
CA ALA A 796 -12.89 10.73 -8.68
C ALA A 796 -12.56 12.07 -9.36
N LYS A 797 -12.75 13.20 -8.67
CA LYS A 797 -12.40 14.53 -9.17
C LYS A 797 -10.92 14.65 -9.51
N ALA A 798 -10.01 14.22 -8.64
CA ALA A 798 -8.57 14.31 -8.87
C ALA A 798 -8.12 13.55 -10.13
N ILE A 799 -8.76 12.41 -10.44
CA ILE A 799 -8.51 11.69 -11.69
C ILE A 799 -9.08 12.48 -12.87
N GLY A 800 -10.34 12.93 -12.78
CA GLY A 800 -11.02 13.62 -13.88
C GLY A 800 -10.39 14.95 -14.28
N GLU A 801 -10.02 15.78 -13.30
CA GLU A 801 -9.34 17.06 -13.52
C GLU A 801 -7.99 16.89 -14.23
N ARG A 802 -7.31 15.77 -13.99
CA ARG A 802 -6.02 15.49 -14.61
C ARG A 802 -6.12 14.95 -16.04
N TYR A 803 -7.17 14.17 -16.33
CA TYR A 803 -7.25 13.41 -17.59
C TYR A 803 -8.43 13.80 -18.49
N GLY A 804 -9.40 14.56 -18.01
CA GLY A 804 -10.59 14.96 -18.76
C GLY A 804 -11.53 13.78 -19.02
N LYS A 805 -11.92 13.58 -20.31
CA LYS A 805 -12.80 12.48 -20.71
C LYS A 805 -12.17 11.12 -20.43
N ILE A 806 -12.92 10.27 -19.72
CA ILE A 806 -12.44 8.97 -19.22
C ILE A 806 -13.25 7.83 -19.85
N ILE A 807 -12.56 6.82 -20.36
CA ILE A 807 -13.14 5.51 -20.67
C ILE A 807 -12.73 4.56 -19.54
N THR A 808 -13.67 3.83 -18.94
CA THR A 808 -13.38 2.96 -17.81
C THR A 808 -13.85 1.52 -18.02
N LEU A 809 -13.16 0.55 -17.39
CA LEU A 809 -13.55 -0.86 -17.40
C LEU A 809 -14.67 -1.18 -16.38
N CYS A 810 -15.07 -0.22 -15.54
CA CYS A 810 -16.01 -0.48 -14.46
C CYS A 810 -17.26 0.41 -14.57
N PRO A 811 -18.46 -0.16 -14.64
CA PRO A 811 -19.73 0.58 -14.65
C PRO A 811 -19.93 1.46 -13.42
N LEU A 812 -19.53 0.98 -12.23
CA LEU A 812 -19.59 1.75 -10.98
C LEU A 812 -18.66 2.96 -11.03
N ALA A 813 -17.44 2.79 -11.58
CA ALA A 813 -16.51 3.90 -11.76
C ALA A 813 -17.04 4.95 -12.75
N ALA A 814 -17.66 4.52 -13.85
CA ALA A 814 -18.29 5.44 -14.80
C ALA A 814 -19.39 6.28 -14.15
N ALA A 815 -20.26 5.64 -13.37
CA ALA A 815 -21.31 6.31 -12.62
C ALA A 815 -20.71 7.30 -11.59
N LYS A 816 -19.65 6.92 -10.88
CA LYS A 816 -18.97 7.77 -9.90
C LYS A 816 -18.31 9.00 -10.54
N PHE A 817 -17.59 8.84 -11.64
CA PHE A 817 -17.02 9.98 -12.37
C PHE A 817 -18.10 10.97 -12.82
N ARG A 818 -19.21 10.46 -13.38
CA ARG A 818 -20.35 11.30 -13.80
C ARG A 818 -21.01 12.03 -12.62
N SER A 819 -21.14 11.38 -11.46
CA SER A 819 -21.73 12.01 -10.27
C SER A 819 -20.95 13.20 -9.73
N VAL A 820 -19.66 13.31 -10.06
CA VAL A 820 -18.79 14.44 -9.69
C VAL A 820 -18.52 15.39 -10.86
N GLY A 821 -19.27 15.28 -11.96
CA GLY A 821 -19.19 16.19 -13.10
C GLY A 821 -18.10 15.85 -14.13
N ILE A 822 -17.51 14.67 -14.09
CA ILE A 822 -16.49 14.21 -15.05
C ILE A 822 -17.16 13.43 -16.19
N GLU A 823 -16.81 13.76 -17.44
CA GLU A 823 -17.28 13.00 -18.61
C GLU A 823 -16.66 11.59 -18.60
N ALA A 824 -17.48 10.57 -18.39
CA ALA A 824 -17.02 9.19 -18.36
C ALA A 824 -18.03 8.23 -18.98
N ILE A 825 -17.51 7.26 -19.76
CA ILE A 825 -18.25 6.14 -20.33
C ILE A 825 -17.50 4.84 -20.05
N THR A 826 -18.23 3.71 -20.07
CA THR A 826 -17.58 2.41 -20.01
C THR A 826 -16.93 2.05 -21.35
N LEU A 827 -15.96 1.13 -21.33
CA LEU A 827 -15.35 0.67 -22.57
C LEU A 827 -16.38 -0.01 -23.48
N ILE A 828 -17.35 -0.73 -22.91
CA ILE A 828 -18.42 -1.34 -23.74
C ILE A 828 -19.31 -0.31 -24.42
N GLU A 829 -19.63 0.81 -23.75
CA GLU A 829 -20.35 1.95 -24.36
C GLU A 829 -19.53 2.58 -25.48
N PHE A 830 -18.23 2.75 -25.27
CA PHE A 830 -17.31 3.25 -26.31
C PHE A 830 -17.25 2.33 -27.54
N LEU A 831 -17.08 1.00 -27.32
CA LEU A 831 -17.05 0.02 -28.40
C LEU A 831 -18.39 -0.06 -29.13
N ALA A 832 -19.53 0.06 -28.43
CA ALA A 832 -20.85 0.13 -29.03
C ALA A 832 -20.99 1.33 -29.99
N GLN A 833 -20.50 2.52 -29.59
CA GLN A 833 -20.46 3.70 -30.49
C GLN A 833 -19.64 3.42 -31.75
N LYS A 834 -18.51 2.73 -31.63
CA LYS A 834 -17.69 2.33 -32.80
C LYS A 834 -18.40 1.30 -33.71
N LEU A 835 -19.35 0.54 -33.17
CA LEU A 835 -20.20 -0.37 -33.93
C LEU A 835 -21.43 0.30 -34.56
N GLY A 836 -21.58 1.61 -34.39
CA GLY A 836 -22.77 2.36 -34.85
C GLY A 836 -24.03 2.06 -34.03
N ILE A 837 -23.87 1.50 -32.82
CA ILE A 837 -25.00 1.25 -31.90
C ILE A 837 -25.26 2.51 -31.10
N GLN A 838 -26.50 3.03 -31.21
CA GLN A 838 -26.93 4.14 -30.35
C GLN A 838 -26.95 3.64 -28.90
N THR A 839 -26.05 4.13 -28.11
CA THR A 839 -26.09 3.97 -26.66
C THR A 839 -27.32 4.70 -26.14
N SER A 840 -28.21 3.97 -25.49
CA SER A 840 -29.35 4.62 -24.87
C SER A 840 -28.81 5.61 -23.85
N GLN A 841 -29.13 6.88 -24.01
CA GLN A 841 -29.05 7.83 -22.93
C GLN A 841 -30.14 7.42 -21.90
N TYR A 842 -29.84 6.37 -21.14
CA TYR A 842 -30.44 6.30 -19.83
C TYR A 842 -29.76 7.46 -19.09
N GLN A 843 -30.42 8.57 -19.00
CA GLN A 843 -30.19 9.44 -17.89
C GLN A 843 -30.46 8.52 -16.69
N VAL A 844 -29.42 8.11 -15.99
CA VAL A 844 -29.54 7.78 -14.59
C VAL A 844 -30.00 9.12 -14.02
N VAL A 845 -31.28 9.32 -13.96
CA VAL A 845 -31.88 10.33 -13.12
C VAL A 845 -31.49 9.80 -11.74
N SER A 846 -30.34 10.25 -11.24
CA SER A 846 -30.03 10.10 -9.83
C SER A 846 -31.16 10.81 -9.13
N PHE A 847 -32.12 10.04 -8.70
CA PHE A 847 -33.22 10.58 -7.91
C PHE A 847 -32.59 10.98 -6.59
N GLN A 848 -32.40 12.26 -6.40
CA GLN A 848 -32.02 12.84 -5.12
C GLN A 848 -33.30 13.33 -4.46
N LEU A 849 -33.49 12.91 -3.23
CA LEU A 849 -34.53 13.49 -2.42
C LEU A 849 -34.30 14.99 -2.29
N ASP A 850 -35.36 15.78 -2.60
CA ASP A 850 -35.36 17.20 -2.31
C ASP A 850 -35.34 17.44 -0.80
N GLN A 851 -34.95 18.63 -0.39
CA GLN A 851 -34.80 18.95 1.04
C GLN A 851 -36.11 18.78 1.81
N ALA A 852 -37.23 19.09 1.18
CA ALA A 852 -38.56 18.91 1.81
C ALA A 852 -38.86 17.43 2.12
N SER A 853 -38.49 16.51 1.20
CA SER A 853 -38.66 15.06 1.44
C SER A 853 -37.73 14.57 2.55
N LYS A 854 -36.48 15.05 2.62
CA LYS A 854 -35.55 14.72 3.70
C LYS A 854 -36.04 15.20 5.06
N ASP A 855 -36.51 16.44 5.12
CA ASP A 855 -37.08 17.02 6.33
C ASP A 855 -38.33 16.28 6.78
N TYR A 856 -39.18 15.85 5.84
CA TYR A 856 -40.34 15.02 6.13
C TYR A 856 -39.92 13.64 6.71
N ILE A 857 -38.98 12.93 6.07
CA ILE A 857 -38.49 11.64 6.58
C ILE A 857 -37.96 11.81 7.99
N ARG A 858 -37.11 12.83 8.20
CA ARG A 858 -36.56 13.12 9.53
C ARG A 858 -37.62 13.33 10.56
N LYS A 859 -38.59 14.18 10.28
CA LYS A 859 -39.71 14.49 11.18
C LYS A 859 -40.54 13.24 11.54
N GLU A 860 -40.95 12.48 10.53
CA GLU A 860 -41.80 11.33 10.72
C GLU A 860 -41.06 10.20 11.44
N LEU A 861 -39.78 9.94 11.08
CA LEU A 861 -38.98 8.93 11.77
C LEU A 861 -38.78 9.26 13.24
N LEU A 862 -38.50 10.51 13.59
CA LEU A 862 -38.32 10.91 14.99
C LEU A 862 -39.63 10.86 15.75
N SER A 863 -40.72 11.21 15.13
CA SER A 863 -42.09 11.07 15.69
C SER A 863 -42.40 9.61 15.99
N ASP A 864 -42.11 8.70 15.04
CA ASP A 864 -42.39 7.27 15.20
C ASP A 864 -41.47 6.62 16.26
N ILE A 865 -40.21 7.04 16.38
CA ILE A 865 -39.31 6.60 17.45
C ILE A 865 -39.89 6.95 18.82
N LEU A 866 -40.27 8.21 19.01
CA LEU A 866 -40.85 8.67 20.29
C LEU A 866 -42.17 8.00 20.60
N ALA A 867 -43.06 7.88 19.62
CA ALA A 867 -44.38 7.24 19.79
C ALA A 867 -44.24 5.75 20.16
N SER A 868 -43.35 5.03 19.45
CA SER A 868 -43.13 3.61 19.72
C SER A 868 -42.44 3.36 21.07
N LEU A 869 -41.47 4.17 21.47
CA LEU A 869 -40.87 4.09 22.80
C LEU A 869 -41.88 4.44 23.90
N ASN A 870 -42.68 5.47 23.72
CA ASN A 870 -43.72 5.86 24.69
C ASN A 870 -44.76 4.75 24.88
N SER A 871 -45.06 3.96 23.85
CA SER A 871 -45.95 2.80 23.97
C SER A 871 -45.35 1.69 24.85
N GLN A 872 -44.07 1.61 24.97
CA GLN A 872 -43.33 0.60 25.75
C GLN A 872 -42.78 1.15 27.07
N VAL A 873 -43.14 2.39 27.45
CA VAL A 873 -42.55 3.09 28.60
C VAL A 873 -42.69 2.36 29.92
N ASN A 874 -43.84 1.72 30.16
CA ASN A 874 -44.07 0.97 31.41
C ASN A 874 -43.17 -0.26 31.50
N ILE A 875 -42.99 -1.00 30.39
CA ILE A 875 -42.13 -2.18 30.34
C ILE A 875 -40.67 -1.79 30.53
N ILE A 876 -40.22 -0.69 29.87
CA ILE A 876 -38.87 -0.15 30.08
C ILE A 876 -38.67 0.36 31.52
N ALA A 877 -39.70 0.95 32.13
CA ALA A 877 -39.65 1.40 33.50
C ALA A 877 -39.45 0.25 34.50
N ASP A 878 -40.11 -0.89 34.27
CA ASP A 878 -39.95 -2.08 35.10
C ASP A 878 -38.55 -2.68 35.09
N THR A 879 -37.77 -2.36 34.03
CA THR A 879 -36.36 -2.82 33.84
C THR A 879 -35.33 -1.78 34.18
N ALA A 880 -35.71 -0.52 34.37
CA ALA A 880 -34.77 0.60 34.51
C ALA A 880 -33.81 0.46 35.70
N THR A 881 -34.23 -0.17 36.78
CA THR A 881 -33.40 -0.40 37.99
C THR A 881 -32.18 -1.29 37.73
N PHE A 882 -32.23 -2.14 36.69
CA PHE A 882 -31.09 -2.96 36.29
C PHE A 882 -29.97 -2.15 35.55
N SER A 883 -30.18 -0.86 35.32
CA SER A 883 -29.18 0.01 34.69
C SER A 883 -27.88 0.12 35.48
N SER A 884 -27.86 -0.22 36.74
CA SER A 884 -26.68 -0.29 37.59
C SER A 884 -25.65 -1.33 37.15
N SER A 885 -26.07 -2.32 36.33
CA SER A 885 -25.17 -3.34 35.77
C SER A 885 -24.29 -2.84 34.59
N GLY A 886 -24.56 -1.65 34.06
CA GLY A 886 -23.85 -1.04 32.94
C GLY A 886 -24.54 -1.20 31.58
N VAL A 887 -24.07 -0.44 30.58
CA VAL A 887 -24.71 -0.32 29.25
C VAL A 887 -24.86 -1.68 28.55
N GLU A 888 -23.80 -2.48 28.48
CA GLU A 888 -23.79 -3.75 27.73
C GLU A 888 -24.71 -4.84 28.35
N GLU A 889 -24.79 -4.87 29.67
CA GLU A 889 -25.71 -5.83 30.33
C GLU A 889 -27.16 -5.36 30.27
N TYR A 890 -27.37 -4.07 30.44
CA TYR A 890 -28.70 -3.50 30.30
C TYR A 890 -29.28 -3.60 28.90
N LYS A 891 -28.45 -3.45 27.87
CA LYS A 891 -28.81 -3.70 26.45
C LYS A 891 -29.48 -5.07 26.28
N LYS A 892 -28.89 -6.13 26.84
CA LYS A 892 -29.43 -7.50 26.73
C LYS A 892 -30.82 -7.63 27.33
N ILE A 893 -31.10 -6.85 28.36
CA ILE A 893 -32.39 -6.86 29.04
C ILE A 893 -33.48 -6.19 28.18
N ILE A 894 -33.17 -5.03 27.59
CA ILE A 894 -34.15 -4.24 26.82
C ILE A 894 -34.18 -4.55 25.33
N GLU A 895 -33.26 -5.36 24.82
CA GLU A 895 -33.16 -5.70 23.39
C GLU A 895 -34.47 -6.22 22.80
N PRO A 896 -35.23 -7.15 23.44
CA PRO A 896 -36.51 -7.64 22.89
C PRO A 896 -37.54 -6.50 22.73
N ILE A 897 -37.54 -5.53 23.68
CA ILE A 897 -38.45 -4.39 23.68
C ILE A 897 -38.09 -3.45 22.52
N VAL A 898 -36.78 -3.14 22.35
CA VAL A 898 -36.31 -2.26 21.27
C VAL A 898 -36.52 -2.90 19.90
N VAL A 899 -36.45 -4.22 19.79
CA VAL A 899 -36.78 -4.95 18.55
C VAL A 899 -38.25 -4.72 18.17
N GLU A 900 -39.17 -4.80 19.11
CA GLU A 900 -40.59 -4.50 18.88
C GLU A 900 -40.81 -3.03 18.51
N VAL A 901 -40.13 -2.11 19.18
CA VAL A 901 -40.11 -0.68 18.83
C VAL A 901 -39.67 -0.47 17.38
N VAL A 902 -38.60 -1.12 16.93
CA VAL A 902 -38.10 -1.03 15.54
C VAL A 902 -39.13 -1.58 14.54
N GLU A 903 -39.84 -2.67 14.87
CA GLU A 903 -40.90 -3.22 14.02
C GLU A 903 -42.07 -2.24 13.87
N ASN A 904 -42.50 -1.61 14.96
CA ASN A 904 -43.58 -0.63 14.95
C ASN A 904 -43.20 0.63 14.16
N ILE A 905 -41.98 1.13 14.32
CA ILE A 905 -41.43 2.23 13.51
C ILE A 905 -41.44 1.86 12.03
N GLY A 906 -40.94 0.67 11.67
CA GLY A 906 -40.89 0.21 10.29
C GLY A 906 -42.26 0.15 9.61
N LYS A 907 -43.27 -0.39 10.28
CA LYS A 907 -44.63 -0.46 9.79
C LYS A 907 -45.29 0.94 9.63
N SER A 908 -45.16 1.80 10.65
CA SER A 908 -45.70 3.16 10.63
C SER A 908 -45.07 4.03 9.51
N LEU A 909 -43.75 4.06 9.47
CA LEU A 909 -43.01 4.86 8.50
C LEU A 909 -43.25 4.38 7.06
N SER A 910 -43.29 3.07 6.81
CA SER A 910 -43.68 2.53 5.50
C SER A 910 -45.02 3.02 5.02
N SER A 911 -46.04 3.01 5.86
CA SER A 911 -47.39 3.49 5.53
C SER A 911 -47.35 4.99 5.14
N LYS A 912 -46.60 5.80 5.86
CA LYS A 912 -46.47 7.23 5.62
C LYS A 912 -45.68 7.54 4.32
N LEU A 913 -44.68 6.75 4.02
CA LEU A 913 -43.82 6.94 2.82
C LEU A 913 -44.52 6.45 1.54
N ALA A 914 -45.43 5.46 1.62
CA ALA A 914 -46.05 4.86 0.46
C ALA A 914 -46.74 5.87 -0.47
N SER A 915 -47.48 6.83 0.08
CA SER A 915 -48.18 7.85 -0.69
C SER A 915 -47.20 8.82 -1.39
N LEU A 916 -46.13 9.22 -0.72
CA LEU A 916 -45.12 10.08 -1.24
C LEU A 916 -44.32 9.43 -2.38
N ILE A 917 -43.93 8.16 -2.21
CA ILE A 917 -43.23 7.39 -3.23
C ILE A 917 -44.12 7.24 -4.47
N THR A 918 -45.43 6.93 -4.32
CA THR A 918 -46.33 6.84 -5.43
C THR A 918 -46.48 8.19 -6.15
N GLN A 919 -46.62 9.27 -5.42
CA GLN A 919 -46.64 10.63 -6.00
C GLN A 919 -45.38 10.99 -6.76
N LYS A 920 -44.19 10.73 -6.16
CA LYS A 920 -42.90 11.00 -6.82
C LYS A 920 -42.70 10.13 -8.05
N SER A 921 -43.06 8.86 -8.00
CA SER A 921 -43.00 7.96 -9.16
C SER A 921 -43.91 8.41 -10.31
N SER A 922 -45.06 8.97 -10.02
CA SER A 922 -45.95 9.53 -11.08
C SER A 922 -45.48 10.88 -11.66
N GLN A 923 -44.66 11.61 -10.91
CA GLN A 923 -44.11 12.91 -11.33
C GLN A 923 -42.77 12.85 -12.03
N THR A 924 -42.06 11.71 -11.91
CA THR A 924 -40.71 11.50 -12.45
C THR A 924 -40.71 10.28 -13.35
N SER A 925 -39.86 10.24 -14.35
CA SER A 925 -39.62 9.05 -15.18
C SER A 925 -38.69 8.04 -14.47
N VAL A 926 -38.51 8.15 -13.15
CA VAL A 926 -37.64 7.31 -12.32
C VAL A 926 -38.38 6.06 -11.89
N ASP A 927 -37.70 4.91 -11.96
CA ASP A 927 -38.24 3.66 -11.46
C ASP A 927 -38.55 3.77 -9.95
N LYS A 928 -39.73 3.30 -9.58
CA LYS A 928 -40.25 3.31 -8.20
C LYS A 928 -39.29 2.66 -7.21
N ALA A 929 -38.58 1.60 -7.64
CA ALA A 929 -37.60 0.90 -6.82
C ALA A 929 -36.39 1.82 -6.47
N ILE A 930 -35.97 2.69 -7.38
CA ILE A 930 -34.90 3.67 -7.14
C ILE A 930 -35.35 4.72 -6.14
N ILE A 931 -36.58 5.16 -6.25
CA ILE A 931 -37.17 6.11 -5.30
C ILE A 931 -37.24 5.50 -3.91
N ILE A 932 -37.71 4.26 -3.78
CA ILE A 932 -37.76 3.53 -2.51
C ILE A 932 -36.36 3.40 -1.89
N ALA A 933 -35.37 3.02 -2.69
CA ALA A 933 -34.00 2.89 -2.22
C ALA A 933 -33.42 4.19 -1.65
N GLU A 934 -33.68 5.36 -2.27
CA GLU A 934 -33.25 6.66 -1.77
C GLU A 934 -33.99 7.07 -0.48
N TYR A 935 -35.27 6.75 -0.34
CA TYR A 935 -36.00 6.97 0.91
C TYR A 935 -35.42 6.13 2.06
N ILE A 936 -35.13 4.85 1.81
CA ILE A 936 -34.55 3.94 2.80
C ILE A 936 -33.13 4.41 3.18
N LYS A 937 -32.34 4.87 2.22
CA LYS A 937 -31.01 5.43 2.46
C LYS A 937 -31.06 6.67 3.35
N GLU A 938 -32.04 7.56 3.14
CA GLU A 938 -32.20 8.74 3.99
C GLU A 938 -32.61 8.39 5.41
N VAL A 939 -33.47 7.37 5.61
CA VAL A 939 -33.81 6.85 6.96
C VAL A 939 -32.51 6.42 7.70
N SER A 940 -31.63 5.69 7.01
CA SER A 940 -30.35 5.28 7.59
C SER A 940 -29.44 6.47 7.91
N ASN A 941 -29.39 7.45 7.00
CA ASN A 941 -28.60 8.66 7.17
C ASN A 941 -29.05 9.46 8.39
N VAL A 942 -30.35 9.62 8.56
CA VAL A 942 -30.93 10.30 9.73
C VAL A 942 -30.55 9.60 11.04
N LEU A 943 -30.68 8.27 11.12
CA LEU A 943 -30.34 7.50 12.33
C LEU A 943 -28.83 7.55 12.67
N SER A 944 -27.98 7.61 11.66
CA SER A 944 -26.52 7.66 11.88
C SER A 944 -26.01 9.06 12.24
N THR A 945 -26.67 10.11 11.80
CA THR A 945 -26.19 11.50 11.94
C THR A 945 -26.83 12.29 13.06
N ILE A 946 -28.00 11.84 13.53
CA ILE A 946 -28.75 12.59 14.54
C ILE A 946 -28.23 12.33 15.96
N GLU A 947 -28.29 13.36 16.82
CA GLU A 947 -28.02 13.25 18.25
C GLU A 947 -29.27 12.63 18.93
N LEU A 948 -29.43 11.29 18.85
CA LEU A 948 -30.57 10.55 19.36
C LEU A 948 -30.76 10.76 20.86
N ASP A 949 -29.69 10.93 21.62
CA ASP A 949 -29.72 11.25 23.06
C ASP A 949 -30.55 12.51 23.35
N LYS A 950 -30.39 13.56 22.55
CA LYS A 950 -31.21 14.79 22.66
C LYS A 950 -32.68 14.56 22.23
N VAL A 951 -32.87 13.75 21.20
CA VAL A 951 -34.23 13.40 20.70
C VAL A 951 -35.02 12.62 21.75
N LEU A 952 -34.34 11.75 22.49
CA LEU A 952 -34.98 10.92 23.52
C LEU A 952 -35.35 11.65 24.82
N GLN A 953 -34.97 12.92 25.00
CA GLN A 953 -35.23 13.66 26.24
C GLN A 953 -36.74 13.68 26.64
N PRO A 954 -37.72 13.87 25.73
CA PRO A 954 -39.14 13.79 26.12
C PRO A 954 -39.52 12.40 26.64
N PHE A 955 -39.03 11.33 26.02
CA PHE A 955 -39.22 9.97 26.48
C PHE A 955 -38.57 9.72 27.83
N MET A 956 -37.36 10.17 28.06
CA MET A 956 -36.63 10.03 29.31
C MET A 956 -37.35 10.78 30.45
N SER A 957 -37.93 11.93 30.16
CA SER A 957 -38.79 12.66 31.13
C SER A 957 -40.07 11.88 31.48
N LEU A 958 -40.67 11.26 30.49
CA LEU A 958 -41.87 10.38 30.74
C LEU A 958 -41.44 9.14 31.53
N LEU A 959 -40.36 8.48 31.18
CA LEU A 959 -39.82 7.31 31.88
C LEU A 959 -39.53 7.62 33.34
N ARG A 960 -38.89 8.75 33.62
CA ARG A 960 -38.60 9.21 34.99
C ARG A 960 -39.87 9.36 35.83
N SER A 961 -41.02 9.75 35.23
CA SER A 961 -42.29 9.85 35.93
C SER A 961 -42.93 8.48 36.25
N LYS A 962 -42.43 7.39 35.65
CA LYS A 962 -42.94 6.02 35.77
C LYS A 962 -42.08 5.12 36.65
N VAL A 963 -40.79 5.41 36.78
CA VAL A 963 -39.88 4.63 37.64
C VAL A 963 -39.97 5.14 39.06
N SER A 964 -40.20 4.22 39.99
CA SER A 964 -40.38 4.55 41.44
C SER A 964 -39.06 4.48 42.22
N GLU A 965 -38.02 3.89 41.63
CA GLU A 965 -36.71 3.67 42.23
C GLU A 965 -35.62 4.44 41.51
N GLU A 966 -34.42 4.56 42.13
CA GLU A 966 -33.29 5.23 41.53
C GLU A 966 -32.68 4.39 40.38
N TYR A 967 -32.41 5.01 39.24
CA TYR A 967 -31.83 4.34 38.06
C TYR A 967 -30.80 5.26 37.35
N ASP A 968 -29.88 4.66 36.59
CA ASP A 968 -28.90 5.40 35.79
C ASP A 968 -29.46 5.79 34.42
N GLU A 969 -29.94 7.03 34.33
CA GLU A 969 -30.55 7.58 33.12
C GLU A 969 -29.60 7.57 31.93
N LYS A 970 -28.27 7.75 32.14
CA LYS A 970 -27.30 7.71 31.08
C LYS A 970 -27.14 6.30 30.52
N VAL A 971 -27.11 5.29 31.36
CA VAL A 971 -27.04 3.88 30.94
C VAL A 971 -28.24 3.52 30.11
N VAL A 972 -29.44 3.86 30.57
CA VAL A 972 -30.70 3.58 29.85
C VAL A 972 -30.71 4.29 28.49
N THR A 973 -30.40 5.60 28.45
CA THR A 973 -30.32 6.37 27.20
C THR A 973 -29.32 5.76 26.22
N ASN A 974 -28.10 5.48 26.66
CA ASN A 974 -27.07 4.90 25.80
C ASN A 974 -27.42 3.53 25.26
N ALA A 975 -28.04 2.66 26.08
CA ALA A 975 -28.47 1.34 25.66
C ALA A 975 -29.57 1.44 24.56
N ILE A 976 -30.54 2.31 24.72
CA ILE A 976 -31.58 2.53 23.70
C ILE A 976 -30.98 3.10 22.40
N VAL A 977 -30.14 4.10 22.50
CA VAL A 977 -29.45 4.72 21.34
C VAL A 977 -28.61 3.71 20.58
N GLN A 978 -27.85 2.89 21.29
CA GLN A 978 -27.02 1.86 20.66
C GLN A 978 -27.88 0.81 19.96
N LEU A 979 -28.90 0.29 20.60
CA LEU A 979 -29.81 -0.70 20.01
C LEU A 979 -30.56 -0.14 18.80
N LEU A 980 -31.12 1.07 18.85
CA LEU A 980 -31.76 1.69 17.69
C LEU A 980 -30.81 1.78 16.49
N ARG A 981 -29.52 2.09 16.71
CA ARG A 981 -28.49 2.10 15.65
C ARG A 981 -28.15 0.69 15.18
N GLU A 982 -27.98 -0.26 16.07
CA GLU A 982 -27.69 -1.67 15.75
C GLU A 982 -28.82 -2.30 14.92
N TYR A 983 -30.09 -1.97 15.20
CA TYR A 983 -31.24 -2.47 14.48
C TYR A 983 -31.66 -1.63 13.26
N THR A 984 -30.86 -0.64 12.83
CA THR A 984 -31.11 0.16 11.62
C THR A 984 -31.37 -0.72 10.38
N GLU A 985 -30.64 -1.82 10.25
CA GLU A 985 -30.78 -2.72 9.10
C GLU A 985 -32.10 -3.55 9.16
N LYS A 986 -32.51 -3.96 10.33
CA LYS A 986 -33.84 -4.58 10.50
C LYS A 986 -34.97 -3.59 10.12
N LEU A 987 -34.80 -2.33 10.51
CA LEU A 987 -35.77 -1.26 10.15
C LEU A 987 -35.85 -1.07 8.63
N LYS A 988 -34.71 -1.01 7.96
CA LYS A 988 -34.64 -0.91 6.49
C LYS A 988 -35.32 -2.09 5.80
N SER A 989 -35.04 -3.30 6.26
CA SER A 989 -35.65 -4.53 5.72
C SER A 989 -37.18 -4.49 5.83
N ILE A 990 -37.71 -4.06 6.97
CA ILE A 990 -39.15 -3.94 7.20
C ILE A 990 -39.76 -2.88 6.25
N ILE A 991 -39.12 -1.71 6.14
CA ILE A 991 -39.59 -0.64 5.25
C ILE A 991 -39.53 -1.11 3.79
N SER A 992 -38.46 -1.75 3.36
CA SER A 992 -38.34 -2.28 2.00
C SER A 992 -39.40 -3.31 1.67
N SER A 993 -39.58 -4.29 2.55
CA SER A 993 -40.60 -5.33 2.39
C SER A 993 -42.03 -4.76 2.28
N ASN A 994 -42.37 -3.78 3.11
CA ASN A 994 -43.70 -3.16 3.11
C ASN A 994 -43.93 -2.26 1.89
N LEU A 995 -42.87 -1.62 1.38
CA LEU A 995 -42.97 -0.73 0.22
C LEU A 995 -42.82 -1.46 -1.12
N SER A 996 -42.30 -2.67 -1.17
CA SER A 996 -42.16 -3.45 -2.41
C SER A 996 -43.53 -3.88 -2.98
N GLY A 997 -44.60 -3.89 -2.19
CA GLY A 997 -45.99 -4.15 -2.62
C GLY A 997 -46.77 -2.91 -3.02
N VAL A 998 -46.25 -1.73 -2.82
CA VAL A 998 -46.88 -0.44 -3.14
C VAL A 998 -46.45 0.00 -4.53
#